data_a0895b3dd64564268f2bac0c7a506219
#
_entry.id   a0895b3dd64564268f2bac0c7a506219
#
_cell.length_a   1.000
_cell.length_b   1.000
_cell.length_c   1.000
_cell.angle_alpha   90.00
_cell.angle_beta   90.00
_cell.angle_gamma   90.00
#
_symmetry.space_group_name_H-M   'P 1'
#
loop_
_entity.id
_entity.type
_entity.pdbx_description
1 polymer ?
#
loop_
_entity_poly.entity_id
_entity_poly.type
_entity_poly.pdbx_seq_one_letter_code
_entity_poly.pdbx_strand_id
1 'polypeptide(L)'
;MHLNFQKVCNFLLQFRKYILTTAILDALEKNSLECKIVKTISLIYILEQFERLQPTKAEIFNIYNNEYGEEKVSHALTNLMEKELVIYQKQSNGFLRLKRSSGVDVQDKINDFMAVNANRVSTKEILNQSNFDNYVYPSRYNDEKEMIRYFAFEFIEASEVRENIDWQVKSENSEADGVIYAIIPEENKSIDAIKDIVLQTSKGIDQCVFVLPKKYQEIKMIAQQFYAVSKLKEAAEGNSILFDEYEVIYEDLRDVILDFINSYTHPNNYKSVYIHNGNVEHITRKAVLTELLSNICYRIFPNTPVINNEAINKKNITSIAKNSRDKVIAALLRNDIEENLGFSGSGQEVSIMRSTLLNKGILCEGFMGTSVLNMEPEDIHMAKVLATIEAVIFEARTLGPIPFREIYRRLTDAEYHIGLRDGVIPIYVAVVFHELKQQIVIQDSYGQVPLNADVMQQMLSDPDNYYISYFDWDADKADFVEKMSGVFSDYVIETEKLNDAYGYVASAMKRWYLGLPKYTRESKKTIDGVKTDSKQIAFLRQLKQGNGSQELLFEKIPEVFGYKEFNSDICKDVAAYKRNIDAYIDVLKVMLAEQLKEIFAIPENKLTLKAMSLASVIKDWCEQLDQKVFEQLFGNGTEKCLALFKTVTNDDQATIVRIAKLATGLRIEDWDDHTIKTFMEALKEYKATAEAFASKTDDAVENTATTSSYELSYIDETGNAVTKRFEKVEFSKRAKLLMNMITADVESMGTSISDQEKRQIMMEILQKLC
;
A
#
# COMPACT_ATOMS: atom_id res chain seq x y z
N MET A 1 27.92 -30.96 0.75
CA MET A 1 28.66 -29.69 0.78
C MET A 1 29.02 -29.22 2.18
N HIS A 2 28.14 -29.27 3.18
CA HIS A 2 28.41 -28.82 4.57
C HIS A 2 29.59 -29.56 5.26
N LEU A 3 29.72 -30.85 5.09
CA LEU A 3 30.83 -31.63 5.72
C LEU A 3 32.24 -31.28 5.17
N ASN A 4 32.33 -30.84 3.91
CA ASN A 4 33.61 -30.43 3.35
C ASN A 4 34.00 -29.02 3.77
N PHE A 5 33.05 -28.12 3.97
CA PHE A 5 33.29 -26.76 4.43
C PHE A 5 33.80 -26.74 5.88
N GLN A 6 33.21 -27.53 6.77
CA GLN A 6 33.64 -27.68 8.16
C GLN A 6 35.07 -28.26 8.31
N LYS A 7 35.41 -29.23 7.45
CA LYS A 7 36.79 -29.76 7.39
C LYS A 7 37.82 -28.74 6.90
N VAL A 8 37.44 -27.89 5.95
CA VAL A 8 38.30 -26.79 5.45
C VAL A 8 38.46 -25.71 6.53
N CYS A 9 37.41 -25.34 7.22
CA CYS A 9 37.47 -24.38 8.33
C CYS A 9 38.38 -24.91 9.47
N ASN A 10 38.22 -26.17 9.87
CA ASN A 10 39.08 -26.77 10.91
C ASN A 10 40.55 -26.86 10.48
N PHE A 11 40.81 -27.16 9.23
CA PHE A 11 42.17 -27.17 8.68
C PHE A 11 42.77 -25.76 8.67
N LEU A 12 42.03 -24.74 8.30
CA LEU A 12 42.49 -23.34 8.30
C LEU A 12 42.76 -22.83 9.73
N LEU A 13 41.92 -23.23 10.72
CA LEU A 13 42.13 -22.92 12.14
C LEU A 13 43.42 -23.59 12.70
N GLN A 14 43.67 -24.85 12.39
CA GLN A 14 44.86 -25.55 12.78
C GLN A 14 46.12 -24.96 12.10
N PHE A 15 45.99 -24.57 10.85
CA PHE A 15 47.06 -23.89 10.12
C PHE A 15 47.42 -22.51 10.69
N ARG A 16 46.43 -21.76 11.16
CA ARG A 16 46.62 -20.49 11.86
C ARG A 16 47.36 -20.67 13.20
N LYS A 17 47.01 -21.68 13.99
CA LYS A 17 47.72 -22.05 15.23
C LYS A 17 49.17 -22.44 14.95
N TYR A 18 49.45 -23.15 13.84
CA TYR A 18 50.79 -23.49 13.43
C TYR A 18 51.65 -22.28 13.06
N ILE A 19 51.11 -21.34 12.28
CA ILE A 19 51.78 -20.10 11.88
C ILE A 19 52.14 -19.27 13.13
N LEU A 20 51.17 -19.10 14.07
CA LEU A 20 51.44 -18.40 15.33
C LEU A 20 52.54 -19.03 16.09
N THR A 21 52.56 -20.35 16.22
CA THR A 21 53.60 -21.11 16.94
C THR A 21 54.96 -20.91 16.30
N THR A 22 55.04 -20.99 14.97
CA THR A 22 56.29 -20.82 14.23
C THR A 22 56.87 -19.41 14.45
N ALA A 23 56.03 -18.39 14.38
CA ALA A 23 56.47 -17.01 14.59
C ALA A 23 56.98 -16.74 16.03
N ILE A 24 56.41 -17.40 17.02
CA ILE A 24 56.90 -17.31 18.42
C ILE A 24 58.24 -18.07 18.57
N LEU A 25 58.32 -19.26 17.98
CA LEU A 25 59.54 -20.07 18.02
C LEU A 25 60.75 -19.39 17.36
N ASP A 26 60.50 -18.61 16.29
CA ASP A 26 61.56 -17.85 15.62
C ASP A 26 62.17 -16.74 16.49
N ALA A 27 61.43 -16.26 17.50
CA ALA A 27 61.85 -15.26 18.48
C ALA A 27 62.57 -15.86 19.72
N LEU A 28 62.65 -17.18 19.80
CA LEU A 28 63.22 -17.89 20.98
C LEU A 28 64.54 -18.60 20.60
N GLU A 29 65.37 -18.81 21.59
CA GLU A 29 66.61 -19.59 21.40
C GLU A 29 66.30 -21.04 21.06
N LYS A 30 66.89 -21.54 19.97
CA LYS A 30 66.62 -22.90 19.45
C LYS A 30 66.94 -23.97 20.54
N ASN A 31 66.00 -24.91 20.72
CA ASN A 31 66.06 -26.01 21.69
C ASN A 31 66.03 -25.60 23.18
N SER A 32 65.70 -24.36 23.50
CA SER A 32 65.46 -23.94 24.89
C SER A 32 64.23 -24.62 25.51
N LEU A 33 64.13 -24.56 26.81
CA LEU A 33 62.94 -25.06 27.57
C LEU A 33 61.69 -24.26 27.15
N GLU A 34 61.87 -22.96 26.96
CA GLU A 34 60.79 -22.07 26.43
C GLU A 34 60.24 -22.56 25.09
N CYS A 35 61.12 -22.96 24.15
CA CYS A 35 60.67 -23.55 22.88
C CYS A 35 59.83 -24.83 23.07
N LYS A 36 60.21 -25.68 24.02
CA LYS A 36 59.46 -26.92 24.32
C LYS A 36 58.11 -26.60 24.91
N ILE A 37 58.04 -25.66 25.87
CA ILE A 37 56.79 -25.19 26.50
C ILE A 37 55.83 -24.60 25.46
N VAL A 38 56.31 -23.72 24.56
CA VAL A 38 55.53 -23.14 23.49
C VAL A 38 54.96 -24.21 22.55
N LYS A 39 55.77 -25.19 22.15
CA LYS A 39 55.30 -26.33 21.36
C LYS A 39 54.23 -27.16 22.04
N THR A 40 54.40 -27.41 23.35
CA THR A 40 53.41 -28.16 24.15
C THR A 40 52.08 -27.42 24.24
N ILE A 41 52.09 -26.14 24.58
CA ILE A 41 50.89 -25.32 24.59
C ILE A 41 50.19 -25.35 23.20
N SER A 42 50.96 -25.18 22.13
CA SER A 42 50.45 -25.27 20.76
C SER A 42 49.81 -26.61 20.43
N LEU A 43 50.47 -27.71 20.81
CA LEU A 43 49.91 -29.04 20.60
C LEU A 43 48.61 -29.31 21.35
N ILE A 44 48.50 -28.81 22.60
CA ILE A 44 47.29 -28.91 23.40
C ILE A 44 46.13 -28.21 22.68
N TYR A 45 46.37 -26.99 22.13
CA TYR A 45 45.37 -26.25 21.39
C TYR A 45 45.06 -26.84 20.00
N ILE A 46 45.98 -27.58 19.40
CA ILE A 46 45.73 -28.30 18.11
C ILE A 46 44.86 -29.55 18.38
N LEU A 47 45.11 -30.25 19.51
CA LEU A 47 44.36 -31.44 19.88
C LEU A 47 42.95 -31.15 20.37
N GLU A 48 42.73 -29.99 20.99
CA GLU A 48 41.42 -29.52 21.51
C GLU A 48 40.74 -30.48 22.51
N GLN A 49 41.54 -31.34 23.20
CA GLN A 49 41.03 -32.28 24.20
C GLN A 49 41.18 -31.74 25.60
N PHE A 50 40.65 -30.55 25.88
CA PHE A 50 40.82 -29.86 27.16
C PHE A 50 40.23 -30.59 28.36
N GLU A 51 39.32 -31.54 28.17
CA GLU A 51 38.83 -32.40 29.25
C GLU A 51 39.91 -33.35 29.81
N ARG A 52 40.89 -33.72 28.96
CA ARG A 52 41.96 -34.65 29.29
C ARG A 52 43.31 -33.99 29.49
N LEU A 53 43.57 -32.93 28.76
CA LEU A 53 44.85 -32.22 28.76
C LEU A 53 44.62 -30.71 28.73
N GLN A 54 44.73 -30.09 29.90
CA GLN A 54 44.45 -28.66 30.05
C GLN A 54 45.77 -27.86 29.90
N PRO A 55 45.75 -26.72 29.18
CA PRO A 55 46.94 -25.88 29.03
C PRO A 55 47.14 -24.99 30.24
N THR A 56 47.29 -25.61 31.42
CA THR A 56 47.51 -24.89 32.68
C THR A 56 48.96 -24.89 33.12
N LYS A 57 49.35 -23.97 34.01
CA LYS A 57 50.67 -23.99 34.64
C LYS A 57 50.95 -25.34 35.27
N ALA A 58 50.01 -25.90 36.04
CA ALA A 58 50.13 -27.18 36.71
C ALA A 58 50.45 -28.29 35.71
N GLU A 59 49.79 -28.34 34.57
CA GLU A 59 50.03 -29.37 33.56
C GLU A 59 51.39 -29.21 32.89
N ILE A 60 51.83 -27.97 32.57
CA ILE A 60 53.19 -27.71 32.07
C ILE A 60 54.25 -28.14 33.08
N PHE A 61 54.03 -27.89 34.37
CA PHE A 61 54.91 -28.39 35.43
C PHE A 61 54.91 -29.93 35.46
N ASN A 62 53.78 -30.59 35.43
CA ASN A 62 53.68 -32.07 35.39
C ASN A 62 54.50 -32.67 34.24
N ILE A 63 54.49 -32.05 33.09
CA ILE A 63 55.19 -32.53 31.89
C ILE A 63 56.71 -32.36 32.02
N TYR A 64 57.20 -31.23 32.56
CA TYR A 64 58.59 -30.85 32.46
C TYR A 64 59.36 -30.92 33.79
N ASN A 65 58.72 -31.01 34.93
CA ASN A 65 59.39 -30.96 36.26
C ASN A 65 60.41 -32.09 36.50
N ASN A 66 60.09 -33.28 35.99
CA ASN A 66 60.98 -34.44 36.16
C ASN A 66 62.32 -34.31 35.39
N GLU A 67 62.25 -33.57 34.19
CA GLU A 67 63.40 -33.42 33.32
C GLU A 67 64.25 -32.18 33.69
N TYR A 68 63.59 -31.06 34.11
CA TYR A 68 64.24 -29.76 34.25
C TYR A 68 64.28 -29.23 35.73
N GLY A 69 63.39 -29.71 36.55
CA GLY A 69 63.14 -29.22 37.92
C GLY A 69 62.22 -27.98 37.94
N GLU A 70 61.57 -27.83 39.10
CA GLU A 70 60.48 -26.83 39.29
C GLU A 70 60.97 -25.38 39.09
N GLU A 71 62.14 -25.00 39.60
CA GLU A 71 62.70 -23.65 39.50
C GLU A 71 62.94 -23.24 38.05
N LYS A 72 63.45 -24.15 37.22
CA LYS A 72 63.76 -23.84 35.80
C LYS A 72 62.47 -23.74 34.95
N VAL A 73 61.47 -24.59 35.26
CA VAL A 73 60.18 -24.55 34.54
C VAL A 73 59.44 -23.27 34.92
N SER A 74 59.43 -22.89 36.19
CA SER A 74 58.85 -21.65 36.66
C SER A 74 59.54 -20.44 36.06
N HIS A 75 60.86 -20.40 36.04
CA HIS A 75 61.60 -19.31 35.39
C HIS A 75 61.34 -19.19 33.87
N ALA A 76 61.32 -20.32 33.16
CA ALA A 76 60.99 -20.34 31.73
C ALA A 76 59.57 -19.86 31.44
N LEU A 77 58.57 -20.29 32.22
CA LEU A 77 57.19 -19.79 32.10
C LEU A 77 57.09 -18.31 32.44
N THR A 78 57.74 -17.85 33.52
CA THR A 78 57.73 -16.43 33.85
C THR A 78 58.38 -15.59 32.75
N ASN A 79 59.51 -16.01 32.21
CA ASN A 79 60.18 -15.36 31.08
C ASN A 79 59.31 -15.29 29.82
N LEU A 80 58.54 -16.37 29.52
CA LEU A 80 57.57 -16.37 28.40
C LEU A 80 56.41 -15.42 28.66
N MET A 81 55.97 -15.30 29.88
CA MET A 81 54.88 -14.40 30.27
C MET A 81 55.34 -12.93 30.33
N GLU A 82 56.54 -12.64 30.86
CA GLU A 82 57.13 -11.28 30.84
C GLU A 82 57.39 -10.78 29.40
N LYS A 83 57.71 -11.68 28.47
CA LYS A 83 57.86 -11.37 27.05
C LYS A 83 56.50 -11.35 26.31
N GLU A 84 55.40 -11.52 27.01
CA GLU A 84 54.05 -11.60 26.46
C GLU A 84 53.87 -12.64 25.34
N LEU A 85 54.69 -13.65 25.27
CA LEU A 85 54.58 -14.75 24.30
C LEU A 85 53.57 -15.82 24.76
N VAL A 86 53.35 -15.92 26.06
CA VAL A 86 52.37 -16.77 26.71
C VAL A 86 51.55 -15.91 27.69
N ILE A 87 50.28 -15.95 27.59
CA ILE A 87 49.33 -15.24 28.48
C ILE A 87 48.28 -16.20 29.01
N TYR A 88 47.54 -15.81 30.04
CA TYR A 88 46.32 -16.52 30.41
C TYR A 88 45.23 -16.25 29.36
N GLN A 89 44.55 -17.31 28.93
CA GLN A 89 43.38 -17.20 28.04
C GLN A 89 42.22 -16.52 28.77
N LYS A 90 41.99 -16.97 30.01
CA LYS A 90 41.12 -16.36 31.00
C LYS A 90 41.76 -16.51 32.38
N GLN A 91 41.73 -15.47 33.19
CA GLN A 91 42.24 -15.59 34.55
C GLN A 91 41.42 -16.59 35.37
N SER A 92 40.12 -16.75 35.05
CA SER A 92 39.21 -17.65 35.75
C SER A 92 39.50 -19.14 35.56
N ASN A 93 40.03 -19.56 34.40
CA ASN A 93 40.31 -20.98 34.11
C ASN A 93 41.79 -21.36 34.21
N GLY A 94 42.68 -20.39 34.33
CA GLY A 94 44.14 -20.60 34.42
C GLY A 94 44.76 -21.20 33.16
N PHE A 95 44.08 -21.22 32.03
CA PHE A 95 44.59 -21.74 30.77
C PHE A 95 45.62 -20.79 30.17
N LEU A 96 46.75 -21.31 29.77
CA LEU A 96 47.82 -20.59 29.09
C LEU A 96 47.56 -20.60 27.58
N ARG A 97 47.75 -19.47 26.91
CA ARG A 97 47.60 -19.31 25.46
C ARG A 97 48.85 -18.62 24.87
N LEU A 98 49.18 -19.00 23.63
CA LEU A 98 50.22 -18.32 22.89
C LEU A 98 49.69 -16.97 22.36
N LYS A 99 50.53 -15.93 22.53
CA LYS A 99 50.22 -14.58 22.03
C LYS A 99 51.37 -14.07 21.16
N ARG A 100 51.02 -13.38 20.08
CA ARG A 100 51.97 -12.56 19.31
C ARG A 100 51.64 -11.10 19.61
N SER A 101 52.61 -10.34 20.11
CA SER A 101 52.40 -8.92 20.37
C SER A 101 52.20 -8.13 19.09
N SER A 102 51.17 -7.26 19.06
CA SER A 102 50.94 -6.31 17.97
C SER A 102 51.88 -5.13 18.00
N GLY A 103 52.65 -4.98 19.08
CA GLY A 103 53.49 -3.80 19.33
C GLY A 103 52.67 -2.54 19.73
N VAL A 104 51.39 -2.69 19.97
CA VAL A 104 50.48 -1.63 20.42
C VAL A 104 50.15 -1.89 21.89
N ASP A 105 50.18 -0.86 22.75
CA ASP A 105 49.63 -0.98 24.08
C ASP A 105 48.11 -0.96 24.01
N VAL A 106 47.52 -2.16 24.07
CA VAL A 106 46.08 -2.40 23.96
C VAL A 106 45.33 -1.74 25.14
N GLN A 107 45.94 -1.76 26.35
CA GLN A 107 45.29 -1.19 27.52
C GLN A 107 45.19 0.33 27.43
N ASP A 108 46.26 1.00 26.98
CA ASP A 108 46.23 2.44 26.76
C ASP A 108 45.18 2.83 25.74
N LYS A 109 45.06 2.07 24.63
CA LYS A 109 44.00 2.30 23.63
C LYS A 109 42.60 2.14 24.19
N ILE A 110 42.39 1.16 25.05
CA ILE A 110 41.08 0.98 25.73
C ILE A 110 40.81 2.17 26.65
N ASN A 111 41.80 2.60 27.46
CA ASN A 111 41.67 3.73 28.36
C ASN A 111 41.40 5.04 27.59
N ASP A 112 42.13 5.30 26.52
CA ASP A 112 41.92 6.45 25.65
C ASP A 112 40.53 6.47 25.06
N PHE A 113 40.07 5.32 24.53
CA PHE A 113 38.72 5.20 23.98
C PHE A 113 37.64 5.46 25.04
N MET A 114 37.83 4.89 26.24
CA MET A 114 36.92 5.12 27.36
C MET A 114 36.87 6.58 27.78
N ALA A 115 38.03 7.25 27.87
CA ALA A 115 38.10 8.67 28.23
C ALA A 115 37.33 9.56 27.24
N VAL A 116 37.44 9.27 25.94
CA VAL A 116 36.75 10.02 24.90
C VAL A 116 35.25 9.74 24.86
N ASN A 117 34.80 8.52 25.20
CA ASN A 117 33.44 8.06 25.05
C ASN A 117 32.66 7.83 26.35
N ALA A 118 33.24 8.18 27.51
CA ALA A 118 32.71 7.89 28.86
C ALA A 118 31.25 8.28 29.09
N ASN A 119 30.70 9.27 28.35
CA ASN A 119 29.33 9.76 28.52
C ASN A 119 28.45 9.55 27.28
N ARG A 120 28.92 8.80 26.29
CA ARG A 120 28.18 8.61 25.03
C ARG A 120 27.20 7.44 25.07
N VAL A 121 27.49 6.42 25.84
CA VAL A 121 26.65 5.20 25.96
C VAL A 121 26.49 4.88 27.43
N SER A 122 25.26 4.71 27.90
CA SER A 122 24.95 4.38 29.28
C SER A 122 25.18 2.90 29.58
N THR A 123 25.31 2.57 30.85
CA THR A 123 25.45 1.16 31.29
C THR A 123 24.25 0.32 30.87
N LYS A 124 23.04 0.87 30.97
CA LYS A 124 21.82 0.17 30.57
C LYS A 124 21.80 -0.15 29.06
N GLU A 125 22.25 0.77 28.22
CA GLU A 125 22.33 0.52 26.79
C GLU A 125 23.28 -0.61 26.43
N ILE A 126 24.45 -0.64 27.10
CA ILE A 126 25.45 -1.71 26.90
C ILE A 126 24.88 -3.06 27.31
N LEU A 127 24.21 -3.14 28.47
CA LEU A 127 23.62 -4.38 28.96
C LEU A 127 22.46 -4.84 28.09
N ASN A 128 21.56 -3.94 27.66
CA ASN A 128 20.44 -4.27 26.80
C ASN A 128 20.86 -4.70 25.39
N GLN A 129 22.03 -4.25 24.91
CA GLN A 129 22.61 -4.68 23.63
C GLN A 129 23.46 -5.97 23.76
N SER A 130 23.69 -6.46 24.98
CA SER A 130 24.43 -7.69 25.18
C SER A 130 23.63 -8.91 24.74
N ASN A 131 24.30 -9.95 24.26
CA ASN A 131 23.67 -11.15 23.78
C ASN A 131 23.19 -12.04 24.92
N PHE A 132 21.94 -11.84 25.37
CA PHE A 132 21.24 -12.68 26.33
C PHE A 132 19.76 -12.84 25.93
N ASP A 133 19.07 -13.79 26.56
CA ASP A 133 17.61 -13.98 26.36
C ASP A 133 16.85 -12.79 26.98
N ASN A 134 16.59 -11.78 26.17
CA ASN A 134 15.88 -10.57 26.59
C ASN A 134 14.34 -10.70 26.50
N TYR A 135 13.83 -11.90 26.27
CA TYR A 135 12.39 -12.22 26.27
C TYR A 135 12.11 -13.37 27.23
N VAL A 136 11.04 -13.20 28.01
CA VAL A 136 10.54 -14.23 28.92
C VAL A 136 9.10 -14.54 28.57
N TYR A 137 8.82 -15.83 28.37
CA TYR A 137 7.51 -16.28 27.89
C TYR A 137 6.63 -16.73 29.07
N PRO A 138 5.36 -16.30 29.14
CA PRO A 138 4.33 -16.87 30.01
C PRO A 138 3.88 -18.23 29.48
N SER A 139 4.72 -19.27 29.64
CA SER A 139 4.62 -20.53 28.92
C SER A 139 3.26 -21.20 29.07
N ARG A 140 2.74 -21.29 30.31
CA ARG A 140 1.43 -21.92 30.56
C ARG A 140 0.30 -21.20 29.86
N TYR A 141 0.27 -19.87 29.92
CA TYR A 141 -0.75 -19.07 29.22
C TYR A 141 -0.65 -19.26 27.70
N ASN A 142 0.56 -19.23 27.15
CA ASN A 142 0.81 -19.40 25.72
C ASN A 142 0.35 -20.79 25.24
N ASP A 143 0.66 -21.85 26.00
CA ASP A 143 0.26 -23.22 25.68
C ASP A 143 -1.27 -23.38 25.73
N GLU A 144 -1.94 -22.87 26.78
CA GLU A 144 -3.39 -22.97 26.94
C GLU A 144 -4.19 -22.10 25.93
N LYS A 145 -3.64 -20.93 25.55
CA LYS A 145 -4.29 -20.01 24.60
C LYS A 145 -3.80 -20.19 23.15
N GLU A 146 -2.85 -21.09 22.93
CA GLU A 146 -2.25 -21.40 21.61
C GLU A 146 -1.78 -20.15 20.88
N MET A 147 -1.07 -19.27 21.61
CA MET A 147 -0.58 -17.99 21.11
C MET A 147 0.80 -17.68 21.70
N ILE A 148 1.48 -16.70 21.13
CA ILE A 148 2.77 -16.24 21.64
C ILE A 148 2.62 -14.85 22.27
N ARG A 149 2.76 -14.81 23.62
CA ARG A 149 3.01 -13.59 24.39
C ARG A 149 4.40 -13.65 24.98
N TYR A 150 4.99 -12.48 25.20
CA TYR A 150 6.29 -12.38 25.83
C TYR A 150 6.42 -11.08 26.62
N PHE A 151 7.27 -11.12 27.63
CA PHE A 151 7.70 -9.97 28.41
C PHE A 151 9.13 -9.61 28.01
N ALA A 152 9.37 -8.34 27.70
CA ALA A 152 10.71 -7.85 27.46
C ALA A 152 11.49 -7.79 28.78
N PHE A 153 12.75 -8.15 28.75
CA PHE A 153 13.66 -8.02 29.89
C PHE A 153 14.59 -6.84 29.62
N GLU A 154 14.42 -5.76 30.38
CA GLU A 154 15.11 -4.50 30.13
C GLU A 154 15.88 -4.03 31.37
N PHE A 155 17.15 -3.67 31.20
CA PHE A 155 17.94 -2.99 32.24
C PHE A 155 17.63 -1.50 32.23
N ILE A 156 17.38 -0.95 33.42
CA ILE A 156 17.19 0.48 33.66
C ILE A 156 18.10 0.95 34.79
N GLU A 157 18.47 2.22 34.81
CA GLU A 157 19.30 2.78 35.85
C GLU A 157 18.48 3.20 37.09
N ALA A 158 19.01 3.08 38.28
CA ALA A 158 18.35 3.51 39.51
C ALA A 158 17.96 5.01 39.52
N SER A 159 18.65 5.84 38.74
CA SER A 159 18.30 7.26 38.51
C SER A 159 16.97 7.47 37.87
N GLU A 160 16.49 6.48 37.10
CA GLU A 160 15.17 6.51 36.42
C GLU A 160 14.03 6.17 37.39
N VAL A 161 14.30 5.47 38.47
CA VAL A 161 13.31 5.08 39.48
C VAL A 161 13.04 6.25 40.40
N ARG A 162 11.91 6.90 40.24
CA ARG A 162 11.48 8.09 41.00
C ARG A 162 10.10 7.89 41.58
N GLU A 163 9.72 8.61 42.61
CA GLU A 163 8.43 8.53 43.29
C GLU A 163 7.23 8.89 42.33
N ASN A 164 7.48 9.71 41.31
CA ASN A 164 6.50 10.15 40.36
C ASN A 164 6.59 9.45 39.00
N ILE A 165 7.25 8.29 38.91
CA ILE A 165 7.37 7.54 37.67
C ILE A 165 6.03 6.90 37.29
N ASP A 166 5.63 7.05 36.03
CA ASP A 166 4.51 6.33 35.45
C ASP A 166 5.02 5.10 34.68
N TRP A 167 4.90 3.95 35.32
CA TRP A 167 5.33 2.68 34.74
C TRP A 167 4.45 2.21 33.58
N GLN A 168 3.18 2.60 33.57
CA GLN A 168 2.27 2.26 32.47
C GLN A 168 2.71 2.95 31.20
N VAL A 169 2.88 4.26 31.23
CA VAL A 169 3.37 5.03 30.07
C VAL A 169 4.76 4.55 29.63
N LYS A 170 5.64 4.18 30.59
CA LYS A 170 6.98 3.67 30.25
C LYS A 170 6.89 2.32 29.53
N SER A 171 6.01 1.42 29.96
CA SER A 171 5.85 0.09 29.36
C SER A 171 5.13 0.11 27.99
N GLU A 172 4.28 1.11 27.71
CA GLU A 172 3.62 1.29 26.41
C GLU A 172 4.59 1.50 25.25
N ASN A 173 5.83 1.94 25.53
CA ASN A 173 6.85 2.06 24.51
C ASN A 173 7.46 0.71 24.09
N SER A 174 7.13 -0.38 24.79
CA SER A 174 7.60 -1.73 24.46
C SER A 174 6.64 -2.42 23.49
N GLU A 175 7.18 -3.16 22.53
CA GLU A 175 6.38 -4.04 21.67
C GLU A 175 5.90 -5.32 22.37
N ALA A 176 6.40 -5.60 23.58
CA ALA A 176 6.07 -6.77 24.39
C ALA A 176 4.70 -6.60 25.08
N ASP A 177 4.15 -7.71 25.58
CA ASP A 177 2.89 -7.70 26.35
C ASP A 177 3.07 -7.17 27.78
N GLY A 178 4.32 -7.07 28.24
CA GLY A 178 4.74 -6.49 29.50
C GLY A 178 6.26 -6.41 29.59
N VAL A 179 6.78 -5.80 30.65
CA VAL A 179 8.22 -5.55 30.78
C VAL A 179 8.70 -6.03 32.16
N ILE A 180 9.86 -6.70 32.16
CA ILE A 180 10.61 -7.03 33.38
C ILE A 180 11.77 -6.03 33.47
N TYR A 181 11.62 -5.04 34.32
CA TYR A 181 12.66 -4.02 34.58
C TYR A 181 13.71 -4.50 35.55
N ALA A 182 14.92 -4.72 35.05
CA ALA A 182 16.11 -5.03 35.87
C ALA A 182 16.81 -3.73 36.28
N ILE A 183 16.73 -3.37 37.56
CA ILE A 183 17.21 -2.09 38.03
C ILE A 183 18.70 -2.21 38.44
N ILE A 184 19.55 -1.44 37.75
CA ILE A 184 20.97 -1.32 38.02
C ILE A 184 21.15 -0.36 39.18
N PRO A 185 21.60 -0.79 40.39
CA PRO A 185 21.82 0.11 41.52
C PRO A 185 23.00 1.04 41.28
N GLU A 186 22.94 2.21 41.86
CA GLU A 186 24.04 3.17 41.91
C GLU A 186 24.76 3.09 43.28
N GLU A 187 26.08 3.31 43.29
CA GLU A 187 26.88 3.23 44.51
C GLU A 187 26.35 4.14 45.64
N ASN A 188 25.82 5.29 45.28
CA ASN A 188 25.37 6.31 46.24
C ASN A 188 23.88 6.16 46.63
N LYS A 189 23.16 5.14 46.15
CA LYS A 189 21.75 4.90 46.47
C LYS A 189 21.58 3.57 47.19
N SER A 190 20.87 3.60 48.31
CA SER A 190 20.51 2.36 49.02
C SER A 190 19.57 1.51 48.14
N ILE A 191 19.89 0.24 47.98
CA ILE A 191 19.02 -0.73 47.31
C ILE A 191 17.66 -0.81 48.00
N ASP A 192 17.61 -0.73 49.34
CA ASP A 192 16.38 -0.75 50.10
C ASP A 192 15.51 0.50 49.80
N ALA A 193 16.12 1.68 49.68
CA ALA A 193 15.38 2.88 49.29
C ALA A 193 14.78 2.77 47.86
N ILE A 194 15.55 2.21 46.91
CA ILE A 194 15.04 1.95 45.55
C ILE A 194 13.88 0.94 45.59
N LYS A 195 14.05 -0.12 46.39
CA LYS A 195 13.03 -1.15 46.60
C LYS A 195 11.72 -0.56 47.15
N ASP A 196 11.81 0.32 48.14
CA ASP A 196 10.63 0.98 48.74
C ASP A 196 9.88 1.86 47.70
N ILE A 197 10.61 2.60 46.88
CA ILE A 197 10.01 3.38 45.77
C ILE A 197 9.28 2.44 44.80
N VAL A 198 9.95 1.34 44.38
CA VAL A 198 9.33 0.37 43.45
C VAL A 198 8.06 -0.27 44.05
N LEU A 199 8.10 -0.66 45.32
CA LEU A 199 6.95 -1.21 46.05
C LEU A 199 5.76 -0.23 46.11
N GLN A 200 6.04 1.07 46.15
CA GLN A 200 5.00 2.09 46.19
C GLN A 200 4.47 2.41 44.79
N THR A 201 5.37 2.61 43.83
CA THR A 201 5.03 3.07 42.47
C THR A 201 4.49 1.96 41.55
N SER A 202 4.75 0.69 41.89
CA SER A 202 4.24 -0.45 41.08
C SER A 202 2.87 -0.94 41.48
N LYS A 203 2.22 -0.34 42.49
CA LYS A 203 0.87 -0.71 42.92
C LYS A 203 -0.15 -0.45 41.83
N GLY A 204 -0.94 -1.46 41.48
CA GLY A 204 -1.95 -1.37 40.41
C GLY A 204 -1.40 -1.52 39.00
N ILE A 205 -0.09 -1.74 38.86
CA ILE A 205 0.56 -1.94 37.56
C ILE A 205 0.80 -3.43 37.34
N ASP A 206 -0.05 -4.06 36.54
CA ASP A 206 0.04 -5.51 36.30
C ASP A 206 1.08 -5.89 35.23
N GLN A 207 1.36 -5.04 34.23
CA GLN A 207 2.23 -5.35 33.09
C GLN A 207 3.73 -5.27 33.40
N CYS A 208 4.11 -4.79 34.59
CA CYS A 208 5.50 -4.59 34.95
C CYS A 208 5.92 -5.50 36.09
N VAL A 209 7.05 -6.19 35.91
CA VAL A 209 7.76 -6.92 36.95
C VAL A 209 9.12 -6.24 37.17
N PHE A 210 9.56 -6.11 38.41
CA PHE A 210 10.82 -5.44 38.74
C PHE A 210 11.78 -6.41 39.38
N VAL A 211 13.04 -6.31 39.00
CA VAL A 211 14.12 -7.15 39.52
C VAL A 211 15.21 -6.26 40.07
N LEU A 212 15.52 -6.42 41.37
CA LEU A 212 16.59 -5.71 42.07
C LEU A 212 17.61 -6.71 42.60
N PRO A 213 18.93 -6.40 42.57
CA PRO A 213 19.92 -7.26 43.17
C PRO A 213 19.84 -7.13 44.69
N LYS A 214 20.18 -8.20 45.43
CA LYS A 214 20.28 -8.17 46.90
C LYS A 214 21.51 -7.46 47.40
N LYS A 215 22.57 -7.36 46.58
CA LYS A 215 23.83 -6.69 46.90
C LYS A 215 24.28 -5.85 45.71
N TYR A 216 24.90 -4.72 46.05
CA TYR A 216 25.54 -3.88 45.06
C TYR A 216 26.71 -4.62 44.38
N GLN A 217 26.80 -4.49 43.07
CA GLN A 217 27.92 -4.95 42.26
C GLN A 217 28.28 -3.82 41.28
N GLU A 218 29.56 -3.41 41.32
CA GLU A 218 30.06 -2.41 40.38
C GLU A 218 30.19 -3.03 39.00
N ILE A 219 29.43 -2.49 38.05
CA ILE A 219 29.42 -2.98 36.67
C ILE A 219 29.77 -1.88 35.65
N LYS A 220 29.67 -0.62 36.08
CA LYS A 220 29.79 0.52 35.15
C LYS A 220 31.11 0.56 34.40
N MET A 221 32.23 0.40 35.17
CA MET A 221 33.56 0.38 34.57
C MET A 221 33.73 -0.80 33.60
N ILE A 222 33.29 -1.98 33.99
CA ILE A 222 33.39 -3.21 33.22
C ILE A 222 32.56 -3.08 31.94
N ALA A 223 31.33 -2.54 32.02
CA ALA A 223 30.45 -2.30 30.86
C ALA A 223 31.11 -1.32 29.87
N GLN A 224 31.70 -0.23 30.37
CA GLN A 224 32.40 0.72 29.51
C GLN A 224 33.65 0.11 28.86
N GLN A 225 34.43 -0.71 29.59
CA GLN A 225 35.55 -1.45 28.99
C GLN A 225 35.07 -2.43 27.91
N PHE A 226 34.01 -3.18 28.17
CA PHE A 226 33.42 -4.11 27.23
C PHE A 226 32.99 -3.39 25.95
N TYR A 227 32.31 -2.25 26.05
CA TYR A 227 31.95 -1.43 24.93
C TYR A 227 33.15 -0.91 24.13
N ALA A 228 34.16 -0.40 24.84
CA ALA A 228 35.41 0.08 24.24
C ALA A 228 36.10 -1.03 23.45
N VAL A 229 36.28 -2.20 24.09
CA VAL A 229 36.93 -3.36 23.47
C VAL A 229 36.11 -3.87 22.27
N SER A 230 34.78 -3.91 22.36
CA SER A 230 33.93 -4.28 21.24
C SER A 230 34.17 -3.39 20.01
N LYS A 231 34.21 -2.07 20.19
CA LYS A 231 34.45 -1.11 19.11
C LYS A 231 35.86 -1.13 18.57
N LEU A 232 36.85 -1.28 19.43
CA LEU A 232 38.26 -1.39 19.03
C LEU A 232 38.52 -2.70 18.30
N LYS A 233 37.88 -3.80 18.68
CA LYS A 233 37.91 -5.09 17.99
C LYS A 233 37.32 -4.97 16.57
N GLU A 234 36.13 -4.35 16.45
CA GLU A 234 35.52 -4.07 15.13
C GLU A 234 36.46 -3.25 14.24
N ALA A 235 37.09 -2.21 14.79
CA ALA A 235 38.04 -1.37 14.05
C ALA A 235 39.34 -2.11 13.66
N ALA A 236 39.69 -3.21 14.38
CA ALA A 236 40.89 -4.02 14.13
C ALA A 236 40.69 -5.16 13.13
N GLU A 237 39.54 -5.31 12.46
CA GLU A 237 39.26 -6.41 11.52
C GLU A 237 40.33 -6.57 10.41
N GLY A 238 41.00 -5.50 10.01
CA GLY A 238 42.10 -5.51 9.06
C GLY A 238 43.47 -5.95 9.62
N ASN A 239 43.63 -6.06 10.95
CA ASN A 239 44.84 -6.45 11.63
C ASN A 239 44.58 -7.67 12.54
N SER A 240 44.84 -8.87 12.04
CA SER A 240 44.51 -10.11 12.73
C SER A 240 45.19 -10.25 14.12
N ILE A 241 46.37 -9.69 14.35
CA ILE A 241 47.07 -9.77 15.60
C ILE A 241 46.37 -8.89 16.65
N LEU A 242 46.10 -7.67 16.31
CA LEU A 242 45.43 -6.71 17.19
C LEU A 242 43.97 -7.14 17.44
N PHE A 243 43.31 -7.70 16.44
CA PHE A 243 41.97 -8.29 16.59
C PHE A 243 41.99 -9.43 17.62
N ASP A 244 42.94 -10.36 17.51
CA ASP A 244 43.07 -11.48 18.46
C ASP A 244 43.38 -11.01 19.89
N GLU A 245 44.14 -9.92 20.05
CA GLU A 245 44.38 -9.31 21.36
C GLU A 245 43.12 -8.73 22.01
N TYR A 246 42.33 -7.97 21.22
CA TYR A 246 41.04 -7.47 21.68
C TYR A 246 40.03 -8.59 21.93
N GLU A 247 40.05 -9.67 21.13
CA GLU A 247 39.14 -10.82 21.27
C GLU A 247 39.29 -11.47 22.64
N VAL A 248 40.52 -11.65 23.13
CA VAL A 248 40.78 -12.24 24.46
C VAL A 248 40.15 -11.38 25.57
N ILE A 249 40.39 -10.07 25.53
CA ILE A 249 39.85 -9.14 26.51
C ILE A 249 38.32 -9.08 26.41
N TYR A 250 37.81 -9.07 25.20
CA TYR A 250 36.37 -9.08 24.91
C TYR A 250 35.67 -10.31 25.51
N GLU A 251 36.26 -11.51 25.36
CA GLU A 251 35.68 -12.72 25.92
C GLU A 251 35.64 -12.71 27.44
N ASP A 252 36.72 -12.25 28.11
CA ASP A 252 36.76 -12.14 29.55
C ASP A 252 35.73 -11.13 30.08
N LEU A 253 35.64 -9.95 29.49
CA LEU A 253 34.66 -8.93 29.86
C LEU A 253 33.22 -9.39 29.57
N ARG A 254 33.01 -10.09 28.46
CA ARG A 254 31.70 -10.67 28.10
C ARG A 254 31.24 -11.65 29.18
N ASP A 255 32.11 -12.51 29.65
CA ASP A 255 31.75 -13.48 30.69
C ASP A 255 31.36 -12.78 32.00
N VAL A 256 32.06 -11.72 32.39
CA VAL A 256 31.69 -10.91 33.58
C VAL A 256 30.35 -10.20 33.37
N ILE A 257 30.10 -9.64 32.18
CA ILE A 257 28.82 -9.04 31.84
C ILE A 257 27.69 -10.07 31.89
N LEU A 258 27.89 -11.26 31.32
CA LEU A 258 26.89 -12.34 31.34
C LEU A 258 26.64 -12.84 32.77
N ASP A 259 27.67 -12.97 33.64
CA ASP A 259 27.47 -13.32 35.05
C ASP A 259 26.67 -12.25 35.81
N PHE A 260 26.90 -10.98 35.50
CA PHE A 260 26.08 -9.90 36.03
C PHE A 260 24.63 -10.01 35.55
N ILE A 261 24.39 -10.17 34.25
CA ILE A 261 23.05 -10.36 33.65
C ILE A 261 22.38 -11.59 34.27
N ASN A 262 23.09 -12.70 34.42
CA ASN A 262 22.59 -13.92 35.03
C ASN A 262 22.17 -13.73 36.50
N SER A 263 22.74 -12.76 37.19
CA SER A 263 22.33 -12.44 38.56
C SER A 263 20.89 -11.90 38.63
N TYR A 264 20.35 -11.36 37.54
CA TYR A 264 18.99 -10.87 37.40
C TYR A 264 18.07 -11.86 36.68
N THR A 265 18.56 -12.52 35.62
CA THR A 265 17.75 -13.38 34.75
C THR A 265 17.59 -14.81 35.26
N HIS A 266 18.45 -15.26 36.19
CA HIS A 266 18.46 -16.61 36.73
C HIS A 266 18.08 -16.63 38.23
N PRO A 267 16.78 -16.78 38.55
CA PRO A 267 16.31 -16.74 39.94
C PRO A 267 16.94 -17.78 40.89
N ASN A 268 17.35 -18.94 40.32
CA ASN A 268 17.93 -20.04 41.06
C ASN A 268 19.27 -19.72 41.72
N ASN A 269 19.92 -18.61 41.37
CA ASN A 269 21.14 -18.12 42.02
C ASN A 269 20.84 -17.32 43.31
N TYR A 270 19.57 -16.97 43.56
CA TYR A 270 19.12 -16.22 44.76
C TYR A 270 19.76 -14.85 44.94
N LYS A 271 20.34 -14.28 43.89
CA LYS A 271 21.04 -12.98 43.95
C LYS A 271 20.12 -11.77 43.85
N SER A 272 18.90 -11.97 43.37
CA SER A 272 17.92 -10.89 43.11
C SER A 272 16.61 -11.07 43.86
N VAL A 273 15.84 -9.96 43.95
CA VAL A 273 14.48 -9.89 44.49
C VAL A 273 13.58 -9.47 43.36
N TYR A 274 12.43 -10.12 43.23
CA TYR A 274 11.39 -9.80 42.28
C TYR A 274 10.23 -9.07 42.94
N ILE A 275 9.70 -8.04 42.30
CA ILE A 275 8.58 -7.24 42.79
C ILE A 275 7.53 -7.17 41.70
N HIS A 276 6.27 -7.35 42.06
CA HIS A 276 5.14 -7.19 41.17
C HIS A 276 3.96 -6.60 41.94
N ASN A 277 3.30 -5.62 41.36
CA ASN A 277 2.09 -4.98 41.90
C ASN A 277 2.21 -4.60 43.38
N GLY A 278 3.33 -3.96 43.77
CA GLY A 278 3.59 -3.52 45.12
C GLY A 278 3.96 -4.62 46.10
N ASN A 279 4.20 -5.86 45.65
CA ASN A 279 4.54 -7.00 46.52
C ASN A 279 5.86 -7.63 46.11
N VAL A 280 6.57 -8.17 47.12
CA VAL A 280 7.77 -8.99 46.88
C VAL A 280 7.34 -10.40 46.50
N GLU A 281 7.76 -10.87 45.36
CA GLU A 281 7.44 -12.20 44.84
C GLU A 281 8.54 -13.22 45.19
N HIS A 282 8.14 -14.41 45.62
CA HIS A 282 9.06 -15.47 45.97
C HIS A 282 9.43 -16.31 44.74
N ILE A 283 10.29 -15.75 43.87
CA ILE A 283 10.75 -16.40 42.64
C ILE A 283 12.06 -17.13 42.91
N THR A 284 12.01 -18.46 42.89
CA THR A 284 13.17 -19.33 43.21
C THR A 284 13.76 -20.01 41.96
N ARG A 285 13.03 -20.07 40.85
CA ARG A 285 13.44 -20.70 39.61
C ARG A 285 12.67 -20.11 38.42
N LYS A 286 13.20 -20.30 37.21
CA LYS A 286 12.61 -19.75 35.95
C LYS A 286 11.14 -20.18 35.80
N ALA A 287 10.79 -21.43 36.15
CA ALA A 287 9.42 -21.89 36.08
C ALA A 287 8.42 -21.11 36.94
N VAL A 288 8.84 -20.63 38.12
CA VAL A 288 8.02 -19.79 39.02
C VAL A 288 7.83 -18.39 38.41
N LEU A 289 8.86 -17.85 37.76
CA LEU A 289 8.79 -16.58 37.06
C LEU A 289 7.79 -16.71 35.87
N THR A 290 7.91 -17.73 35.03
CA THR A 290 6.99 -17.93 33.90
C THR A 290 5.55 -18.20 34.35
N GLU A 291 5.35 -18.82 35.51
CA GLU A 291 4.01 -19.00 36.13
C GLU A 291 3.44 -17.64 36.60
N LEU A 292 4.26 -16.78 37.25
CA LEU A 292 3.85 -15.42 37.60
C LEU A 292 3.40 -14.67 36.34
N LEU A 293 4.20 -14.69 35.28
CA LEU A 293 3.86 -14.02 34.01
C LEU A 293 2.58 -14.58 33.38
N SER A 294 2.35 -15.89 33.47
CA SER A 294 1.11 -16.52 33.01
C SER A 294 -0.09 -16.01 33.80
N ASN A 295 0.03 -15.94 35.13
CA ASN A 295 -1.04 -15.40 35.99
C ASN A 295 -1.32 -13.91 35.71
N ILE A 296 -0.30 -13.13 35.38
CA ILE A 296 -0.45 -11.75 34.91
C ILE A 296 -1.29 -11.72 33.62
N CYS A 297 -0.92 -12.55 32.63
CA CYS A 297 -1.67 -12.61 31.36
C CYS A 297 -3.13 -13.04 31.55
N TYR A 298 -3.43 -13.99 32.45
CA TYR A 298 -4.82 -14.38 32.76
C TYR A 298 -5.62 -13.24 33.39
N ARG A 299 -5.01 -12.38 34.17
CA ARG A 299 -5.69 -11.21 34.75
C ARG A 299 -5.93 -10.11 33.72
N ILE A 300 -4.93 -9.82 32.91
CA ILE A 300 -5.01 -8.76 31.91
C ILE A 300 -5.92 -9.17 30.76
N PHE A 301 -5.82 -10.41 30.27
CA PHE A 301 -6.49 -10.91 29.09
C PHE A 301 -7.37 -12.15 29.38
N PRO A 302 -8.36 -12.07 30.29
CA PRO A 302 -9.20 -13.22 30.67
C PRO A 302 -10.10 -13.67 29.50
N ASN A 303 -10.42 -12.77 28.58
CA ASN A 303 -11.36 -13.04 27.48
C ASN A 303 -10.68 -13.43 26.15
N THR A 304 -9.40 -13.74 26.14
CA THR A 304 -8.73 -14.19 24.92
C THR A 304 -9.27 -15.55 24.48
N PRO A 305 -9.86 -15.68 23.27
CA PRO A 305 -10.25 -16.98 22.73
C PRO A 305 -9.03 -17.82 22.37
N VAL A 306 -9.19 -19.14 22.40
CA VAL A 306 -8.16 -20.07 21.93
C VAL A 306 -8.24 -20.20 20.42
N ILE A 307 -7.15 -19.92 19.70
CA ILE A 307 -7.09 -19.99 18.22
C ILE A 307 -5.88 -20.84 17.84
N ASN A 308 -6.14 -22.12 17.51
CA ASN A 308 -5.10 -23.07 17.13
C ASN A 308 -4.62 -22.82 15.69
N ASN A 309 -3.85 -21.74 15.51
CA ASN A 309 -3.17 -21.46 14.24
C ASN A 309 -1.92 -20.62 14.46
N GLU A 310 -0.80 -21.28 14.68
CA GLU A 310 0.47 -20.60 14.93
C GLU A 310 0.92 -19.66 13.78
N ALA A 311 0.50 -19.95 12.53
CA ALA A 311 0.92 -19.14 11.39
C ALA A 311 0.39 -17.70 11.43
N ILE A 312 -0.82 -17.50 11.96
CA ILE A 312 -1.51 -16.20 11.99
C ILE A 312 -1.79 -15.66 13.40
N ASN A 313 -1.79 -16.51 14.44
CA ASN A 313 -2.02 -16.07 15.81
C ASN A 313 -0.75 -15.41 16.41
N LYS A 314 -0.23 -14.41 15.71
CA LYS A 314 0.99 -13.65 16.02
C LYS A 314 0.78 -12.17 15.75
N LYS A 315 1.61 -11.33 16.37
CA LYS A 315 1.65 -9.89 16.07
C LYS A 315 2.14 -9.66 14.63
N ASN A 316 3.27 -10.25 14.26
CA ASN A 316 3.84 -10.17 12.93
C ASN A 316 3.76 -11.53 12.22
N ILE A 317 3.05 -11.59 11.10
CA ILE A 317 2.89 -12.78 10.29
C ILE A 317 3.73 -12.74 9.01
N THR A 318 4.12 -13.90 8.50
CA THR A 318 4.89 -14.00 7.26
C THR A 318 4.04 -13.58 6.04
N SER A 319 4.70 -13.17 4.95
CA SER A 319 4.00 -12.80 3.71
C SER A 319 3.14 -13.94 3.15
N ILE A 320 3.58 -15.20 3.32
CA ILE A 320 2.80 -16.36 2.88
C ILE A 320 1.52 -16.50 3.71
N ALA A 321 1.63 -16.40 5.04
CA ALA A 321 0.49 -16.45 5.94
C ALA A 321 -0.48 -15.27 5.71
N LYS A 322 0.06 -14.07 5.43
CA LYS A 322 -0.71 -12.89 5.07
C LYS A 322 -1.52 -13.15 3.80
N ASN A 323 -0.90 -13.63 2.73
CA ASN A 323 -1.59 -13.91 1.47
C ASN A 323 -2.71 -14.97 1.63
N SER A 324 -2.47 -16.02 2.45
CA SER A 324 -3.48 -17.05 2.70
C SER A 324 -4.64 -16.52 3.54
N ARG A 325 -4.37 -15.67 4.54
CA ARG A 325 -5.39 -14.96 5.32
C ARG A 325 -6.23 -14.03 4.45
N ASP A 326 -5.57 -13.27 3.57
CA ASP A 326 -6.23 -12.30 2.70
C ASP A 326 -7.18 -12.97 1.70
N LYS A 327 -6.89 -14.22 1.27
CA LYS A 327 -7.85 -15.03 0.51
C LYS A 327 -9.10 -15.38 1.34
N VAL A 328 -8.93 -15.72 2.63
CA VAL A 328 -10.07 -15.97 3.53
C VAL A 328 -10.91 -14.72 3.70
N ILE A 329 -10.29 -13.56 3.90
CA ILE A 329 -10.97 -12.26 3.99
C ILE A 329 -11.73 -11.95 2.70
N ALA A 330 -11.11 -12.14 1.54
CA ALA A 330 -11.75 -11.90 0.25
C ALA A 330 -12.98 -12.80 0.03
N ALA A 331 -12.91 -14.05 0.47
CA ALA A 331 -14.04 -14.97 0.38
C ALA A 331 -15.19 -14.60 1.37
N LEU A 332 -14.85 -14.13 2.57
CA LEU A 332 -15.82 -13.62 3.54
C LEU A 332 -16.56 -12.36 3.07
N LEU A 333 -15.89 -11.46 2.35
CA LEU A 333 -16.48 -10.20 1.91
C LEU A 333 -17.40 -10.34 0.67
N ARG A 334 -17.52 -11.53 0.07
CA ARG A 334 -18.51 -11.79 -0.98
C ARG A 334 -19.94 -11.68 -0.44
N ASN A 335 -20.88 -11.36 -1.32
CA ASN A 335 -22.29 -11.28 -0.92
C ASN A 335 -22.86 -12.64 -0.54
N ASP A 336 -22.51 -13.67 -1.28
CA ASP A 336 -22.88 -15.05 -0.97
C ASP A 336 -21.63 -15.83 -0.53
N ILE A 337 -21.69 -16.42 0.63
CA ILE A 337 -20.60 -17.24 1.15
C ILE A 337 -20.76 -18.66 0.62
N GLU A 338 -19.81 -19.07 -0.19
CA GLU A 338 -19.74 -20.43 -0.71
C GLU A 338 -19.45 -21.44 0.42
N GLU A 339 -19.86 -22.69 0.24
CA GLU A 339 -19.52 -23.76 1.16
C GLU A 339 -18.00 -23.82 1.41
N ASN A 340 -17.62 -23.83 2.68
CA ASN A 340 -16.21 -23.76 3.09
C ASN A 340 -15.43 -22.59 2.44
N LEU A 341 -16.07 -21.43 2.19
CA LEU A 341 -15.51 -20.27 1.50
C LEU A 341 -14.99 -20.61 0.08
N GLY A 342 -15.46 -21.67 -0.55
CA GLY A 342 -14.96 -22.18 -1.82
C GLY A 342 -13.59 -22.88 -1.76
N PHE A 343 -13.05 -23.12 -0.56
CA PHE A 343 -11.74 -23.73 -0.39
C PHE A 343 -11.85 -25.26 -0.25
N SER A 344 -10.88 -25.97 -0.84
CA SER A 344 -10.76 -27.41 -0.77
C SER A 344 -9.31 -27.85 -0.60
N GLY A 345 -9.10 -29.08 -0.13
CA GLY A 345 -7.77 -29.67 0.04
C GLY A 345 -7.10 -29.31 1.37
N SER A 346 -5.78 -29.08 1.37
CA SER A 346 -4.93 -28.90 2.55
C SER A 346 -4.08 -27.62 2.52
N GLY A 347 -4.50 -26.61 1.77
CA GLY A 347 -3.83 -25.32 1.69
C GLY A 347 -3.82 -24.56 3.02
N GLN A 348 -2.95 -23.58 3.14
CA GLN A 348 -2.85 -22.78 4.36
C GLN A 348 -4.14 -21.99 4.60
N GLU A 349 -4.81 -21.50 3.56
CA GLU A 349 -6.12 -20.84 3.64
C GLU A 349 -7.19 -21.77 4.23
N VAL A 350 -7.18 -23.07 3.88
CA VAL A 350 -8.09 -24.08 4.47
C VAL A 350 -7.80 -24.25 5.96
N SER A 351 -6.52 -24.34 6.34
CA SER A 351 -6.11 -24.42 7.75
C SER A 351 -6.57 -23.20 8.54
N ILE A 352 -6.40 -22.00 7.99
CA ILE A 352 -6.84 -20.75 8.60
C ILE A 352 -8.37 -20.76 8.77
N MET A 353 -9.12 -21.02 7.70
CA MET A 353 -10.58 -21.07 7.75
C MET A 353 -11.09 -22.06 8.82
N ARG A 354 -10.53 -23.28 8.85
CA ARG A 354 -10.92 -24.29 9.84
C ARG A 354 -10.67 -23.83 11.27
N SER A 355 -9.47 -23.34 11.56
CA SER A 355 -9.06 -23.00 12.93
C SER A 355 -9.72 -21.74 13.46
N THR A 356 -10.03 -20.77 12.59
CA THR A 356 -10.57 -19.46 13.00
C THR A 356 -12.09 -19.36 12.89
N LEU A 357 -12.71 -20.10 11.96
CA LEU A 357 -14.12 -19.98 11.65
C LEU A 357 -14.92 -21.26 11.93
N LEU A 358 -14.58 -22.40 11.29
CA LEU A 358 -15.34 -23.65 11.44
C LEU A 358 -15.26 -24.18 12.87
N ASN A 359 -14.05 -24.37 13.42
CA ASN A 359 -13.85 -24.91 14.76
C ASN A 359 -14.32 -23.93 15.86
N LYS A 360 -14.63 -22.70 15.49
CA LYS A 360 -15.18 -21.69 16.39
C LYS A 360 -16.69 -21.54 16.29
N GLY A 361 -17.35 -22.30 15.41
CA GLY A 361 -18.79 -22.22 15.21
C GLY A 361 -19.26 -20.89 14.62
N ILE A 362 -18.35 -20.15 13.93
CA ILE A 362 -18.67 -18.90 13.22
C ILE A 362 -19.16 -19.24 11.81
N LEU A 363 -18.44 -20.09 11.07
CA LEU A 363 -18.86 -20.55 9.75
C LEU A 363 -19.67 -21.83 9.91
N CYS A 364 -20.95 -21.80 9.53
CA CYS A 364 -21.89 -22.88 9.65
C CYS A 364 -22.40 -23.32 8.27
N GLU A 365 -22.89 -24.55 8.17
CA GLU A 365 -23.54 -25.05 6.95
C GLU A 365 -24.84 -24.27 6.69
N GLY A 366 -24.97 -23.73 5.49
CA GLY A 366 -26.17 -23.07 5.00
C GLY A 366 -27.01 -23.98 4.10
N PHE A 367 -27.92 -23.39 3.34
CA PHE A 367 -28.79 -24.09 2.44
C PHE A 367 -28.16 -24.25 1.05
N MET A 368 -28.31 -25.42 0.41
CA MET A 368 -27.87 -25.72 -0.97
C MET A 368 -26.39 -25.40 -1.30
N GLY A 369 -25.46 -25.76 -0.41
CA GLY A 369 -24.03 -25.58 -0.68
C GLY A 369 -23.52 -24.17 -0.43
N THR A 370 -24.25 -23.38 0.36
CA THR A 370 -23.79 -22.12 0.91
C THR A 370 -23.33 -22.28 2.35
N SER A 371 -22.62 -21.31 2.89
CA SER A 371 -22.34 -21.19 4.32
C SER A 371 -23.00 -19.94 4.86
N VAL A 372 -23.29 -19.95 6.17
CA VAL A 372 -23.80 -18.79 6.91
C VAL A 372 -22.89 -18.49 8.07
N LEU A 373 -22.84 -17.22 8.45
CA LEU A 373 -22.07 -16.77 9.59
C LEU A 373 -22.94 -16.74 10.86
N ASN A 374 -22.38 -17.24 11.95
CA ASN A 374 -23.00 -17.19 13.26
C ASN A 374 -22.27 -16.14 14.11
N MET A 375 -22.96 -15.05 14.42
CA MET A 375 -22.43 -13.94 15.23
C MET A 375 -22.43 -14.23 16.74
N GLU A 376 -23.14 -15.28 17.17
CA GLU A 376 -23.24 -15.69 18.57
C GLU A 376 -22.72 -17.14 18.73
N PRO A 377 -21.41 -17.40 18.51
CA PRO A 377 -20.84 -18.73 18.69
C PRO A 377 -20.90 -19.18 20.16
N GLU A 378 -20.89 -20.50 20.41
CA GLU A 378 -20.90 -21.06 21.77
C GLU A 378 -19.67 -20.67 22.61
N ASP A 379 -18.52 -20.40 21.97
CA ASP A 379 -17.33 -19.88 22.62
C ASP A 379 -17.58 -18.44 23.06
N ILE A 380 -17.84 -18.23 24.35
CA ILE A 380 -18.15 -16.93 24.95
C ILE A 380 -17.10 -15.87 24.72
N HIS A 381 -15.82 -16.28 24.62
CA HIS A 381 -14.71 -15.36 24.36
C HIS A 381 -14.72 -14.91 22.90
N MET A 382 -15.07 -15.84 21.98
CA MET A 382 -15.20 -15.51 20.57
C MET A 382 -16.46 -14.65 20.32
N ALA A 383 -17.58 -14.96 20.94
CA ALA A 383 -18.77 -14.12 20.89
C ALA A 383 -18.47 -12.69 21.36
N LYS A 384 -17.66 -12.53 22.43
CA LYS A 384 -17.24 -11.22 22.92
C LYS A 384 -16.36 -10.48 21.90
N VAL A 385 -15.48 -11.16 21.14
CA VAL A 385 -14.68 -10.55 20.08
C VAL A 385 -15.59 -9.96 19.01
N LEU A 386 -16.54 -10.75 18.48
CA LEU A 386 -17.48 -10.30 17.44
C LEU A 386 -18.34 -9.14 17.94
N ALA A 387 -18.92 -9.27 19.13
CA ALA A 387 -19.72 -8.21 19.76
C ALA A 387 -18.93 -6.91 20.00
N THR A 388 -17.62 -6.99 20.29
CA THR A 388 -16.78 -5.80 20.46
C THR A 388 -16.58 -5.06 19.14
N ILE A 389 -16.37 -5.78 18.02
CA ILE A 389 -16.27 -5.16 16.70
C ILE A 389 -17.60 -4.53 16.30
N GLU A 390 -18.70 -5.25 16.50
CA GLU A 390 -20.06 -4.78 16.22
C GLU A 390 -20.40 -3.51 17.02
N ALA A 391 -20.02 -3.47 18.30
CA ALA A 391 -20.24 -2.31 19.17
C ALA A 391 -19.56 -1.03 18.62
N VAL A 392 -18.31 -1.13 18.10
CA VAL A 392 -17.62 0.00 17.47
C VAL A 392 -18.42 0.53 16.28
N ILE A 393 -18.97 -0.37 15.46
CA ILE A 393 -19.75 0.02 14.28
C ILE A 393 -21.05 0.71 14.71
N PHE A 394 -21.77 0.19 15.71
CA PHE A 394 -23.01 0.80 16.18
C PHE A 394 -22.77 2.11 16.92
N GLU A 395 -21.65 2.28 17.61
CA GLU A 395 -21.28 3.57 18.21
C GLU A 395 -21.12 4.67 17.15
N ALA A 396 -20.68 4.34 15.94
CA ALA A 396 -20.59 5.29 14.84
C ALA A 396 -21.95 5.91 14.45
N ARG A 397 -23.07 5.30 14.83
CA ARG A 397 -24.40 5.87 14.64
C ARG A 397 -24.62 7.15 15.44
N THR A 398 -24.03 7.22 16.64
CA THR A 398 -24.21 8.35 17.56
C THR A 398 -23.02 9.29 17.61
N LEU A 399 -21.81 8.76 17.45
CA LEU A 399 -20.56 9.51 17.55
C LEU A 399 -20.10 10.08 16.19
N GLY A 400 -20.69 9.61 15.07
CA GLY A 400 -20.18 9.89 13.73
C GLY A 400 -19.01 8.97 13.34
N PRO A 401 -18.22 9.34 12.32
CA PRO A 401 -17.14 8.49 11.83
C PRO A 401 -16.12 8.12 12.92
N ILE A 402 -15.84 6.83 13.08
CA ILE A 402 -14.88 6.28 14.06
C ILE A 402 -13.66 5.78 13.30
N PRO A 403 -12.42 6.08 13.75
CA PRO A 403 -11.20 5.55 13.13
C PRO A 403 -11.18 4.02 13.14
N PHE A 404 -10.79 3.39 12.05
CA PHE A 404 -10.68 1.93 11.95
C PHE A 404 -9.72 1.32 12.99
N ARG A 405 -8.67 2.06 13.36
CA ARG A 405 -7.74 1.67 14.43
C ARG A 405 -8.44 1.40 15.76
N GLU A 406 -9.59 2.00 16.04
CA GLU A 406 -10.34 1.78 17.29
C GLU A 406 -10.74 0.32 17.48
N ILE A 407 -11.05 -0.40 16.39
CA ILE A 407 -11.31 -1.85 16.44
C ILE A 407 -10.08 -2.59 16.94
N TYR A 408 -8.90 -2.29 16.39
CA TYR A 408 -7.66 -2.91 16.83
C TYR A 408 -7.40 -2.62 18.30
N ARG A 409 -7.51 -1.34 18.70
CA ARG A 409 -7.30 -0.92 20.09
C ARG A 409 -8.16 -1.72 21.06
N ARG A 410 -9.45 -1.88 20.76
CA ARG A 410 -10.37 -2.64 21.65
C ARG A 410 -10.10 -4.14 21.67
N LEU A 411 -9.50 -4.68 20.65
CA LEU A 411 -9.18 -6.11 20.59
C LEU A 411 -7.78 -6.44 21.12
N THR A 412 -6.84 -5.50 21.12
CA THR A 412 -5.43 -5.73 21.52
C THR A 412 -5.09 -5.20 22.90
N ASP A 413 -5.63 -4.03 23.30
CA ASP A 413 -5.17 -3.35 24.49
C ASP A 413 -5.69 -4.00 25.77
N ALA A 414 -4.86 -3.92 26.78
CA ALA A 414 -5.11 -4.51 28.11
C ALA A 414 -6.42 -4.02 28.74
N GLU A 415 -6.79 -2.77 28.51
CA GLU A 415 -8.02 -2.11 29.01
C GLU A 415 -9.30 -2.89 28.68
N TYR A 416 -9.34 -3.53 27.50
CA TYR A 416 -10.54 -4.25 27.03
C TYR A 416 -10.55 -5.74 27.39
N HIS A 417 -9.46 -6.24 27.97
CA HIS A 417 -9.36 -7.61 28.49
C HIS A 417 -9.51 -8.74 27.45
N ILE A 418 -9.36 -8.47 26.15
CA ILE A 418 -9.44 -9.46 25.08
C ILE A 418 -8.04 -9.90 24.65
N GLY A 419 -7.22 -8.98 24.14
CA GLY A 419 -5.83 -9.23 23.80
C GLY A 419 -5.62 -10.20 22.64
N LEU A 420 -6.31 -10.01 21.52
CA LEU A 420 -6.04 -10.74 20.29
C LEU A 420 -4.69 -10.36 19.69
N ARG A 421 -4.20 -11.21 18.80
CA ARG A 421 -3.01 -10.92 17.98
C ARG A 421 -3.42 -10.29 16.64
N ASP A 422 -2.63 -9.34 16.16
CA ASP A 422 -2.91 -8.57 14.94
C ASP A 422 -3.16 -9.45 13.71
N GLY A 423 -2.48 -10.61 13.65
CA GLY A 423 -2.61 -11.51 12.51
C GLY A 423 -4.00 -12.12 12.31
N VAL A 424 -4.78 -12.32 13.38
CA VAL A 424 -6.12 -12.93 13.31
C VAL A 424 -7.26 -11.91 13.26
N ILE A 425 -7.06 -10.69 13.78
CA ILE A 425 -8.08 -9.63 13.86
C ILE A 425 -8.78 -9.40 12.52
N PRO A 426 -8.07 -9.29 11.38
CA PRO A 426 -8.70 -9.01 10.10
C PRO A 426 -9.78 -9.99 9.67
N ILE A 427 -9.67 -11.27 10.10
CA ILE A 427 -10.66 -12.31 9.78
C ILE A 427 -11.97 -12.00 10.49
N TYR A 428 -11.93 -11.69 11.80
CA TYR A 428 -13.13 -11.40 12.58
C TYR A 428 -13.75 -10.05 12.19
N VAL A 429 -12.93 -9.07 11.81
CA VAL A 429 -13.42 -7.83 11.20
C VAL A 429 -14.18 -8.15 9.91
N ALA A 430 -13.64 -9.00 9.03
CA ALA A 430 -14.31 -9.38 7.79
C ALA A 430 -15.63 -10.15 8.03
N VAL A 431 -15.70 -10.96 9.10
CA VAL A 431 -16.96 -11.63 9.52
C VAL A 431 -18.04 -10.60 9.87
N VAL A 432 -17.72 -9.65 10.76
CA VAL A 432 -18.68 -8.63 11.17
C VAL A 432 -19.00 -7.67 10.02
N PHE A 433 -18.03 -7.33 9.21
CA PHE A 433 -18.25 -6.48 8.03
C PHE A 433 -19.12 -7.17 6.97
N HIS A 434 -19.05 -8.49 6.85
CA HIS A 434 -19.97 -9.22 5.97
C HIS A 434 -21.43 -9.08 6.46
N GLU A 435 -21.69 -9.32 7.72
CA GLU A 435 -23.04 -9.23 8.30
C GLU A 435 -23.61 -7.82 8.26
N LEU A 436 -22.77 -6.82 8.49
CA LEU A 436 -23.17 -5.41 8.54
C LEU A 436 -22.84 -4.63 7.26
N LYS A 437 -22.49 -5.30 6.15
CA LYS A 437 -21.99 -4.65 4.91
C LYS A 437 -22.91 -3.58 4.32
N GLN A 438 -24.22 -3.70 4.54
CA GLN A 438 -25.18 -2.73 4.09
C GLN A 438 -25.25 -1.49 5.01
N GLN A 439 -24.82 -1.65 6.26
CA GLN A 439 -24.86 -0.62 7.30
C GLN A 439 -23.50 0.08 7.51
N ILE A 440 -22.45 -0.40 6.87
CA ILE A 440 -21.09 0.13 7.01
C ILE A 440 -20.75 1.00 5.80
N VAL A 441 -20.25 2.19 6.09
CA VAL A 441 -19.66 3.08 5.09
C VAL A 441 -18.20 3.33 5.47
N ILE A 442 -17.29 2.94 4.60
CA ILE A 442 -15.85 3.19 4.78
C ILE A 442 -15.48 4.49 4.09
N GLN A 443 -14.69 5.31 4.77
CA GLN A 443 -14.21 6.60 4.28
C GLN A 443 -12.70 6.72 4.49
N ASP A 444 -12.03 7.34 3.53
CA ASP A 444 -10.65 7.79 3.64
C ASP A 444 -10.57 9.32 3.58
N SER A 445 -9.37 9.88 3.46
CA SER A 445 -9.15 11.33 3.33
C SER A 445 -9.76 11.94 2.05
N TYR A 446 -10.10 11.14 1.06
CA TYR A 446 -10.67 11.57 -0.23
C TYR A 446 -12.18 11.38 -0.30
N GLY A 447 -12.77 10.63 0.62
CA GLY A 447 -14.20 10.38 0.69
C GLY A 447 -14.55 8.91 0.89
N GLN A 448 -15.75 8.54 0.45
CA GLN A 448 -16.26 7.17 0.58
C GLN A 448 -15.55 6.21 -0.38
N VAL A 449 -15.13 5.06 0.15
CA VAL A 449 -14.54 3.96 -0.63
C VAL A 449 -15.39 2.68 -0.51
N PRO A 450 -15.43 1.81 -1.53
CA PRO A 450 -16.22 0.58 -1.47
C PRO A 450 -15.61 -0.43 -0.49
N LEU A 451 -16.47 -1.16 0.25
CA LEU A 451 -16.01 -2.26 1.09
C LEU A 451 -15.76 -3.49 0.22
N ASN A 452 -14.50 -3.75 -0.07
CA ASN A 452 -14.02 -4.92 -0.81
C ASN A 452 -12.68 -5.41 -0.26
N ALA A 453 -12.17 -6.52 -0.82
CA ALA A 453 -10.92 -7.13 -0.35
C ALA A 453 -9.70 -6.22 -0.52
N ASP A 454 -9.62 -5.43 -1.59
CA ASP A 454 -8.49 -4.54 -1.86
C ASP A 454 -8.48 -3.37 -0.87
N VAL A 455 -9.63 -2.74 -0.63
CA VAL A 455 -9.77 -1.66 0.35
C VAL A 455 -9.52 -2.19 1.75
N MET A 456 -9.99 -3.41 2.08
CA MET A 456 -9.69 -4.04 3.36
C MET A 456 -8.18 -4.21 3.58
N GLN A 457 -7.41 -4.60 2.54
CA GLN A 457 -5.95 -4.69 2.63
C GLN A 457 -5.30 -3.31 2.86
N GLN A 458 -5.83 -2.26 2.24
CA GLN A 458 -5.35 -0.89 2.46
C GLN A 458 -5.64 -0.42 3.90
N MET A 459 -6.86 -0.66 4.40
CA MET A 459 -7.23 -0.38 5.79
C MET A 459 -6.33 -1.09 6.80
N LEU A 460 -5.97 -2.35 6.53
CA LEU A 460 -5.07 -3.14 7.37
C LEU A 460 -3.62 -2.63 7.33
N SER A 461 -3.23 -1.98 6.24
CA SER A 461 -1.87 -1.44 6.08
C SER A 461 -1.73 -0.05 6.71
N ASP A 462 -2.81 0.71 6.75
CA ASP A 462 -2.85 2.09 7.24
C ASP A 462 -4.18 2.39 7.96
N PRO A 463 -4.38 1.79 9.15
CA PRO A 463 -5.66 1.85 9.87
C PRO A 463 -6.02 3.24 10.39
N ASP A 464 -5.09 4.18 10.46
CA ASP A 464 -5.32 5.54 10.95
C ASP A 464 -6.00 6.43 9.91
N ASN A 465 -5.86 6.13 8.63
CA ASN A 465 -6.41 6.92 7.53
C ASN A 465 -7.80 6.50 7.08
N TYR A 466 -8.38 5.48 7.73
CA TYR A 466 -9.73 4.99 7.42
C TYR A 466 -10.67 5.17 8.58
N TYR A 467 -11.91 5.52 8.23
CA TYR A 467 -13.00 5.76 9.17
C TYR A 467 -14.20 4.90 8.82
N ILE A 468 -14.89 4.44 9.83
CA ILE A 468 -16.14 3.68 9.73
C ILE A 468 -17.28 4.58 10.13
N SER A 469 -18.29 4.69 9.28
CA SER A 469 -19.56 5.36 9.56
C SER A 469 -20.70 4.35 9.51
N TYR A 470 -21.71 4.57 10.31
CA TYR A 470 -22.94 3.76 10.31
C TYR A 470 -23.97 4.36 9.34
N PHE A 471 -24.61 3.50 8.59
CA PHE A 471 -25.69 3.86 7.69
C PHE A 471 -26.96 3.06 8.00
N ASP A 472 -28.06 3.76 8.27
CA ASP A 472 -29.34 3.10 8.54
C ASP A 472 -29.87 2.40 7.28
N TRP A 473 -29.95 1.08 7.31
CA TRP A 473 -30.44 0.25 6.21
C TRP A 473 -31.84 -0.27 6.52
N ASP A 474 -32.74 -0.22 5.51
CA ASP A 474 -34.13 -0.66 5.61
C ASP A 474 -34.59 -1.38 4.32
N ALA A 475 -35.81 -1.92 4.37
CA ALA A 475 -36.41 -2.64 3.24
C ALA A 475 -36.65 -1.75 1.99
N ASP A 476 -36.94 -0.46 2.19
CA ASP A 476 -37.15 0.46 1.07
C ASP A 476 -35.86 0.70 0.28
N LYS A 477 -34.72 0.78 1.00
CA LYS A 477 -33.39 0.89 0.35
C LYS A 477 -32.99 -0.37 -0.38
N ALA A 478 -33.32 -1.55 0.18
CA ALA A 478 -33.09 -2.83 -0.50
C ALA A 478 -33.90 -2.94 -1.80
N ASP A 479 -35.21 -2.64 -1.76
CA ASP A 479 -36.09 -2.62 -2.93
C ASP A 479 -35.63 -1.59 -3.98
N PHE A 480 -35.16 -0.43 -3.52
CA PHE A 480 -34.59 0.59 -4.42
C PHE A 480 -33.34 0.08 -5.16
N VAL A 481 -32.41 -0.56 -4.45
CA VAL A 481 -31.18 -1.10 -5.07
C VAL A 481 -31.52 -2.17 -6.10
N GLU A 482 -32.44 -3.07 -5.81
CA GLU A 482 -32.89 -4.12 -6.73
C GLU A 482 -33.52 -3.51 -7.99
N LYS A 483 -34.45 -2.57 -7.83
CA LYS A 483 -35.11 -1.88 -8.96
C LYS A 483 -34.11 -1.08 -9.80
N MET A 484 -33.20 -0.35 -9.17
CA MET A 484 -32.17 0.42 -9.86
C MET A 484 -31.18 -0.48 -10.61
N SER A 485 -30.82 -1.63 -10.03
CA SER A 485 -30.04 -2.66 -10.72
C SER A 485 -30.72 -3.11 -12.02
N GLY A 486 -32.04 -3.28 -11.99
CA GLY A 486 -32.84 -3.59 -13.19
C GLY A 486 -32.82 -2.47 -14.23
N VAL A 487 -32.94 -1.19 -13.80
CA VAL A 487 -32.90 -0.03 -14.71
C VAL A 487 -31.57 0.11 -15.43
N PHE A 488 -30.46 -0.24 -14.79
CA PHE A 488 -29.10 -0.13 -15.33
C PHE A 488 -28.47 -1.49 -15.65
N SER A 489 -29.28 -2.54 -15.86
CA SER A 489 -28.83 -3.93 -16.04
C SER A 489 -27.73 -4.09 -17.11
N ASP A 490 -27.80 -3.34 -18.21
CA ASP A 490 -26.81 -3.40 -19.30
C ASP A 490 -25.41 -2.90 -18.87
N TYR A 491 -25.31 -2.24 -17.73
CA TYR A 491 -24.09 -1.64 -17.20
C TYR A 491 -23.66 -2.27 -15.87
N VAL A 492 -24.44 -3.21 -15.33
CA VAL A 492 -24.10 -3.98 -14.13
C VAL A 492 -23.03 -5.01 -14.49
N ILE A 493 -21.99 -5.08 -13.67
CA ILE A 493 -20.95 -6.10 -13.75
C ILE A 493 -21.22 -7.12 -12.64
N GLU A 494 -21.47 -8.37 -13.00
CA GLU A 494 -21.84 -9.44 -12.05
C GLU A 494 -20.76 -9.66 -10.96
N THR A 495 -19.48 -9.53 -11.31
CA THR A 495 -18.40 -9.66 -10.31
C THR A 495 -18.41 -8.52 -9.29
N GLU A 496 -18.84 -7.32 -9.65
CA GLU A 496 -19.04 -6.22 -8.69
C GLU A 496 -20.26 -6.49 -7.81
N LYS A 497 -21.36 -6.93 -8.40
CA LYS A 497 -22.60 -7.28 -7.67
C LYS A 497 -22.36 -8.37 -6.64
N LEU A 498 -21.45 -9.32 -6.91
CA LEU A 498 -21.09 -10.38 -5.98
C LEU A 498 -20.28 -9.88 -4.76
N ASN A 499 -19.63 -8.73 -4.87
CA ASN A 499 -18.70 -8.22 -3.85
C ASN A 499 -19.14 -6.91 -3.20
N ASP A 500 -20.25 -6.31 -3.63
CA ASP A 500 -20.72 -5.02 -3.14
C ASP A 500 -22.23 -5.05 -2.89
N ALA A 501 -22.66 -4.53 -1.76
CA ALA A 501 -24.07 -4.57 -1.35
C ALA A 501 -24.98 -3.66 -2.22
N TYR A 502 -24.50 -2.48 -2.61
CA TYR A 502 -25.25 -1.48 -3.38
C TYR A 502 -24.40 -0.58 -4.29
N GLY A 503 -23.12 -0.45 -4.02
CA GLY A 503 -22.24 0.46 -4.75
C GLY A 503 -22.06 0.07 -6.23
N TYR A 504 -22.25 -1.22 -6.56
CA TYR A 504 -22.26 -1.69 -7.94
C TYR A 504 -23.31 -0.98 -8.80
N VAL A 505 -24.45 -0.56 -8.21
CA VAL A 505 -25.49 0.21 -8.91
C VAL A 505 -24.98 1.61 -9.24
N ALA A 506 -24.36 2.28 -8.29
CA ALA A 506 -23.73 3.59 -8.53
C ALA A 506 -22.64 3.51 -9.61
N SER A 507 -21.86 2.44 -9.61
CA SER A 507 -20.85 2.16 -10.63
C SER A 507 -21.46 1.92 -12.00
N ALA A 508 -22.57 1.17 -12.09
CA ALA A 508 -23.34 0.96 -13.32
C ALA A 508 -23.90 2.29 -13.86
N MET A 509 -24.45 3.14 -13.01
CA MET A 509 -24.94 4.47 -13.38
C MET A 509 -23.81 5.38 -13.91
N LYS A 510 -22.63 5.36 -13.26
CA LYS A 510 -21.45 6.10 -13.71
C LYS A 510 -20.94 5.59 -15.07
N ARG A 511 -20.92 4.27 -15.30
CA ARG A 511 -20.56 3.67 -16.60
C ARG A 511 -21.55 4.08 -17.69
N TRP A 512 -22.86 4.02 -17.40
CA TRP A 512 -23.87 4.53 -18.31
C TRP A 512 -23.62 6.00 -18.67
N TYR A 513 -23.42 6.87 -17.68
CA TYR A 513 -23.12 8.28 -17.88
C TYR A 513 -21.89 8.50 -18.78
N LEU A 514 -20.80 7.75 -18.52
CA LEU A 514 -19.57 7.86 -19.31
C LEU A 514 -19.75 7.38 -20.76
N GLY A 515 -20.63 6.42 -20.99
CA GLY A 515 -21.00 5.92 -22.31
C GLY A 515 -21.91 6.85 -23.11
N LEU A 516 -22.55 7.83 -22.45
CA LEU A 516 -23.42 8.79 -23.15
C LEU A 516 -22.62 9.66 -24.14
N PRO A 517 -23.21 10.04 -25.29
CA PRO A 517 -22.65 11.02 -26.21
C PRO A 517 -22.32 12.33 -25.51
N LYS A 518 -21.25 13.01 -25.93
CA LYS A 518 -20.83 14.30 -25.36
C LYS A 518 -22.00 15.31 -25.40
N TYR A 519 -22.71 15.37 -26.50
CA TYR A 519 -23.87 16.27 -26.66
C TYR A 519 -24.92 16.02 -25.56
N THR A 520 -25.27 14.76 -25.32
CA THR A 520 -26.25 14.39 -24.27
C THR A 520 -25.82 14.77 -22.90
N ARG A 521 -24.51 14.65 -22.60
CA ARG A 521 -23.95 14.97 -21.27
C ARG A 521 -23.82 16.46 -20.99
N GLU A 522 -23.60 17.29 -22.03
CA GLU A 522 -23.16 18.68 -21.86
C GLU A 522 -24.18 19.70 -22.34
N SER A 523 -25.18 19.31 -23.13
CA SER A 523 -26.21 20.22 -23.65
C SER A 523 -27.03 20.83 -22.52
N LYS A 524 -27.18 22.17 -22.57
CA LYS A 524 -27.99 22.97 -21.65
C LYS A 524 -29.20 23.60 -22.31
N LYS A 525 -29.33 23.47 -23.60
CA LYS A 525 -30.40 24.13 -24.39
C LYS A 525 -31.55 23.18 -24.68
N THR A 526 -32.72 23.77 -24.75
CA THR A 526 -33.93 23.18 -25.26
C THR A 526 -33.77 22.90 -26.75
N ILE A 527 -33.98 21.67 -27.15
CA ILE A 527 -34.35 21.36 -28.52
C ILE A 527 -35.81 21.73 -28.64
N ASP A 528 -36.23 22.46 -29.70
CA ASP A 528 -37.57 23.02 -29.84
C ASP A 528 -38.67 22.09 -29.27
N GLY A 529 -39.31 22.57 -28.19
CA GLY A 529 -40.41 21.90 -27.52
C GLY A 529 -40.05 20.90 -26.41
N VAL A 530 -38.79 20.45 -26.28
CA VAL A 530 -38.33 19.60 -25.19
C VAL A 530 -37.35 20.42 -24.34
N LYS A 531 -37.88 21.07 -23.28
CA LYS A 531 -37.01 21.66 -22.27
C LYS A 531 -36.09 20.57 -21.73
N THR A 532 -34.79 20.78 -21.78
CA THR A 532 -33.86 20.07 -20.93
C THR A 532 -34.31 20.39 -19.50
N ASP A 533 -34.95 19.43 -18.83
CA ASP A 533 -35.48 19.64 -17.48
C ASP A 533 -34.29 19.94 -16.57
N SER A 534 -34.45 20.93 -15.69
CA SER A 534 -33.44 21.26 -14.69
C SER A 534 -33.05 20.05 -13.86
N LYS A 535 -33.98 19.12 -13.64
CA LYS A 535 -33.74 17.85 -12.94
C LYS A 535 -32.81 16.92 -13.73
N GLN A 536 -32.98 16.84 -15.08
CA GLN A 536 -32.10 16.04 -15.93
C GLN A 536 -30.66 16.55 -15.87
N ILE A 537 -30.44 17.86 -15.93
CA ILE A 537 -29.12 18.48 -15.81
C ILE A 537 -28.54 18.21 -14.43
N ALA A 538 -29.34 18.36 -13.37
CA ALA A 538 -28.94 18.09 -12.01
C ALA A 538 -28.58 16.60 -11.81
N PHE A 539 -29.36 15.68 -12.36
CA PHE A 539 -29.10 14.25 -12.30
C PHE A 539 -27.76 13.87 -12.96
N LEU A 540 -27.53 14.31 -14.22
CA LEU A 540 -26.28 14.05 -14.91
C LEU A 540 -25.08 14.70 -14.20
N ARG A 541 -25.29 15.87 -13.56
CA ARG A 541 -24.27 16.54 -12.77
C ARG A 541 -23.86 15.72 -11.54
N GLN A 542 -24.82 15.08 -10.83
CA GLN A 542 -24.50 14.22 -9.68
C GLN A 542 -23.68 13.01 -10.12
N LEU A 543 -23.97 12.42 -11.28
CA LEU A 543 -23.18 11.30 -11.82
C LEU A 543 -21.74 11.70 -12.22
N LYS A 544 -21.55 12.97 -12.61
CA LYS A 544 -20.23 13.53 -12.91
C LYS A 544 -19.40 13.79 -11.65
N GLN A 545 -20.05 14.13 -10.55
CA GLN A 545 -19.39 14.39 -9.28
C GLN A 545 -18.85 13.10 -8.67
N GLY A 546 -17.72 13.18 -7.96
CA GLY A 546 -17.06 12.02 -7.34
C GLY A 546 -17.70 11.56 -6.02
N ASN A 547 -19.02 11.75 -5.84
CA ASN A 547 -19.75 11.36 -4.64
C ASN A 547 -19.60 9.86 -4.35
N GLY A 548 -19.56 9.51 -3.07
CA GLY A 548 -19.63 8.13 -2.63
C GLY A 548 -20.93 7.45 -3.05
N SER A 549 -20.92 6.13 -3.13
CA SER A 549 -22.08 5.37 -3.60
C SER A 549 -23.31 5.56 -2.71
N GLN A 550 -23.11 5.59 -1.40
CA GLN A 550 -24.19 5.80 -0.41
C GLN A 550 -24.80 7.20 -0.59
N GLU A 551 -23.97 8.24 -0.60
CA GLU A 551 -24.41 9.63 -0.77
C GLU A 551 -25.14 9.83 -2.10
N LEU A 552 -24.59 9.27 -3.20
CA LEU A 552 -25.20 9.38 -4.53
C LEU A 552 -26.59 8.75 -4.57
N LEU A 553 -26.72 7.49 -4.12
CA LEU A 553 -27.95 6.70 -4.27
C LEU A 553 -29.06 7.14 -3.32
N PHE A 554 -28.72 7.41 -2.05
CA PHE A 554 -29.72 7.57 -1.00
C PHE A 554 -29.94 9.03 -0.53
N GLU A 555 -29.07 9.96 -0.99
CA GLU A 555 -29.19 11.37 -0.65
C GLU A 555 -29.35 12.24 -1.91
N LYS A 556 -28.36 12.22 -2.83
CA LYS A 556 -28.33 13.15 -3.96
C LYS A 556 -29.39 12.85 -5.04
N ILE A 557 -29.62 11.56 -5.34
CA ILE A 557 -30.67 11.20 -6.31
C ILE A 557 -32.05 11.57 -5.78
N PRO A 558 -32.47 11.19 -4.54
CA PRO A 558 -33.73 11.66 -3.96
C PRO A 558 -33.87 13.18 -3.97
N GLU A 559 -32.83 13.91 -3.58
CA GLU A 559 -32.82 15.39 -3.58
C GLU A 559 -33.11 15.98 -4.96
N VAL A 560 -32.44 15.47 -6.01
CA VAL A 560 -32.62 15.93 -7.39
C VAL A 560 -34.05 15.74 -7.87
N PHE A 561 -34.69 14.61 -7.51
CA PHE A 561 -36.07 14.34 -7.91
C PHE A 561 -37.12 14.99 -6.98
N GLY A 562 -36.67 15.62 -5.87
CA GLY A 562 -37.51 16.40 -4.97
C GLY A 562 -38.24 15.56 -3.90
N TYR A 563 -37.73 14.39 -3.62
CA TYR A 563 -38.21 13.53 -2.53
C TYR A 563 -37.67 14.04 -1.19
N LYS A 564 -38.55 14.34 -0.24
CA LYS A 564 -38.16 14.77 1.13
C LYS A 564 -37.83 13.59 2.03
N GLU A 565 -38.50 12.47 1.79
CA GLU A 565 -38.32 11.20 2.48
C GLU A 565 -37.92 10.17 1.41
N PHE A 566 -37.05 9.25 1.77
CA PHE A 566 -36.60 8.21 0.84
C PHE A 566 -37.77 7.25 0.53
N ASN A 567 -37.96 6.97 -0.76
CA ASN A 567 -38.99 6.05 -1.25
C ASN A 567 -38.47 5.35 -2.53
N SER A 568 -38.70 4.06 -2.65
CA SER A 568 -38.29 3.27 -3.81
C SER A 568 -38.97 3.69 -5.13
N ASP A 569 -40.07 4.47 -5.08
CA ASP A 569 -40.71 5.03 -6.28
C ASP A 569 -39.80 5.97 -7.10
N ILE A 570 -38.74 6.50 -6.50
CA ILE A 570 -37.67 7.26 -7.18
C ILE A 570 -37.16 6.50 -8.41
N CYS A 571 -37.12 5.17 -8.36
CA CYS A 571 -36.70 4.31 -9.47
C CYS A 571 -37.53 4.53 -10.74
N LYS A 572 -38.82 4.82 -10.61
CA LYS A 572 -39.72 5.07 -11.75
C LYS A 572 -39.29 6.35 -12.45
N ASP A 573 -38.99 7.40 -11.69
CA ASP A 573 -38.56 8.67 -12.25
C ASP A 573 -37.20 8.52 -12.92
N VAL A 574 -36.24 7.88 -12.24
CA VAL A 574 -34.90 7.61 -12.80
C VAL A 574 -35.00 6.82 -14.11
N ALA A 575 -35.84 5.78 -14.16
CA ALA A 575 -36.07 4.98 -15.38
C ALA A 575 -36.66 5.80 -16.49
N ALA A 576 -37.61 6.72 -16.19
CA ALA A 576 -38.19 7.61 -17.19
C ALA A 576 -37.16 8.59 -17.74
N TYR A 577 -36.37 9.20 -16.86
CA TYR A 577 -35.30 10.12 -17.29
C TYR A 577 -34.20 9.42 -18.07
N LYS A 578 -33.78 8.21 -17.64
CA LYS A 578 -32.81 7.41 -18.41
C LYS A 578 -33.27 7.18 -19.84
N ARG A 579 -34.55 6.73 -20.04
CA ARG A 579 -35.10 6.50 -21.38
C ARG A 579 -35.08 7.77 -22.22
N ASN A 580 -35.45 8.92 -21.65
CA ASN A 580 -35.40 10.20 -22.33
C ASN A 580 -34.00 10.60 -22.74
N ILE A 581 -33.01 10.39 -21.82
CA ILE A 581 -31.59 10.70 -22.05
C ILE A 581 -31.01 9.77 -23.13
N ASP A 582 -31.31 8.47 -23.09
CA ASP A 582 -30.85 7.50 -24.09
C ASP A 582 -31.37 7.84 -25.49
N ALA A 583 -32.62 8.30 -25.59
CA ALA A 583 -33.25 8.69 -26.88
C ALA A 583 -32.82 10.09 -27.39
N TYR A 584 -32.07 10.85 -26.58
CA TYR A 584 -31.83 12.29 -26.84
C TYR A 584 -31.14 12.58 -28.19
N ILE A 585 -30.16 11.78 -28.58
CA ILE A 585 -29.45 11.94 -29.87
C ILE A 585 -30.38 11.63 -31.05
N ASP A 586 -31.26 10.65 -30.94
CA ASP A 586 -32.19 10.32 -32.01
C ASP A 586 -33.27 11.40 -32.17
N VAL A 587 -33.73 11.97 -31.06
CA VAL A 587 -34.61 13.15 -31.08
C VAL A 587 -33.90 14.35 -31.73
N LEU A 588 -32.63 14.57 -31.42
CA LEU A 588 -31.81 15.62 -32.05
C LEU A 588 -31.72 15.40 -33.56
N LYS A 589 -31.42 14.18 -34.01
CA LYS A 589 -31.35 13.88 -35.47
C LYS A 589 -32.67 14.14 -36.17
N VAL A 590 -33.79 13.75 -35.56
CA VAL A 590 -35.12 14.04 -36.12
C VAL A 590 -35.37 15.55 -36.23
N MET A 591 -35.08 16.31 -35.16
CA MET A 591 -35.25 17.76 -35.17
C MET A 591 -34.36 18.43 -36.22
N LEU A 592 -33.10 18.03 -36.32
CA LEU A 592 -32.18 18.57 -37.34
C LEU A 592 -32.70 18.26 -38.77
N ALA A 593 -33.23 17.06 -38.97
CA ALA A 593 -33.83 16.70 -40.28
C ALA A 593 -35.03 17.61 -40.61
N GLU A 594 -35.93 17.86 -39.67
CA GLU A 594 -37.06 18.77 -39.85
C GLU A 594 -36.60 20.21 -40.15
N GLN A 595 -35.63 20.73 -39.40
CA GLN A 595 -35.08 22.07 -39.66
C GLN A 595 -34.38 22.16 -41.03
N LEU A 596 -33.73 21.09 -41.48
CA LEU A 596 -33.15 21.07 -42.82
C LEU A 596 -34.21 21.00 -43.92
N LYS A 597 -35.30 20.28 -43.71
CA LYS A 597 -36.44 20.32 -44.63
C LYS A 597 -36.96 21.76 -44.81
N GLU A 598 -37.07 22.53 -43.70
CA GLU A 598 -37.47 23.92 -43.78
C GLU A 598 -36.45 24.80 -44.52
N ILE A 599 -35.15 24.58 -44.35
CA ILE A 599 -34.11 25.32 -45.06
C ILE A 599 -34.15 25.07 -46.55
N PHE A 600 -34.29 23.80 -46.97
CA PHE A 600 -34.24 23.41 -48.38
C PHE A 600 -35.62 23.30 -49.06
N ALA A 601 -36.71 23.66 -48.34
CA ALA A 601 -38.05 23.69 -48.92
C ALA A 601 -38.15 24.63 -50.14
N ILE A 602 -38.74 24.15 -51.15
CA ILE A 602 -39.16 24.96 -52.31
C ILE A 602 -40.58 25.41 -52.10
N PRO A 603 -41.07 26.49 -52.80
CA PRO A 603 -42.44 27.01 -52.63
C PRO A 603 -43.54 25.97 -52.87
N GLU A 604 -43.35 25.07 -53.79
CA GLU A 604 -44.29 24.02 -54.14
C GLU A 604 -44.47 22.96 -53.05
N ASN A 605 -43.44 22.71 -52.28
CA ASN A 605 -43.43 21.65 -51.30
C ASN A 605 -43.82 22.09 -49.84
N LYS A 606 -44.04 23.40 -49.62
CA LYS A 606 -44.33 23.94 -48.28
C LYS A 606 -45.53 23.33 -47.57
N LEU A 607 -46.57 22.95 -48.33
CA LEU A 607 -47.79 22.36 -47.76
C LEU A 607 -47.62 20.88 -47.41
N THR A 608 -46.71 20.15 -48.06
CA THR A 608 -46.52 18.71 -47.94
C THR A 608 -45.21 18.38 -47.15
N LEU A 609 -44.48 19.37 -46.71
CA LEU A 609 -43.13 19.27 -46.15
C LEU A 609 -43.01 18.23 -45.03
N LYS A 610 -43.99 18.17 -44.11
CA LYS A 610 -44.00 17.21 -43.01
C LYS A 610 -44.14 15.75 -43.43
N ALA A 611 -44.70 15.50 -44.57
CA ALA A 611 -44.93 14.15 -45.15
C ALA A 611 -43.77 13.67 -46.02
N MET A 612 -42.87 14.58 -46.42
CA MET A 612 -41.72 14.29 -47.26
C MET A 612 -40.53 13.85 -46.49
N SER A 613 -39.70 12.96 -47.06
CA SER A 613 -38.39 12.65 -46.52
C SER A 613 -37.41 13.82 -46.75
N LEU A 614 -36.37 13.95 -45.90
CA LEU A 614 -35.31 14.95 -46.08
C LEU A 614 -34.63 14.77 -47.43
N ALA A 615 -34.42 13.52 -47.87
CA ALA A 615 -33.86 13.22 -49.18
C ALA A 615 -34.70 13.71 -50.33
N SER A 616 -36.05 13.61 -50.23
CA SER A 616 -36.95 14.14 -51.28
C SER A 616 -36.85 15.65 -51.34
N VAL A 617 -36.94 16.34 -50.22
CA VAL A 617 -36.83 17.81 -50.15
C VAL A 617 -35.50 18.33 -50.73
N ILE A 618 -34.40 17.68 -50.38
CA ILE A 618 -33.07 18.02 -50.90
C ILE A 618 -32.99 17.78 -52.41
N LYS A 619 -33.57 16.68 -52.95
CA LYS A 619 -33.57 16.37 -54.37
C LYS A 619 -34.39 17.39 -55.15
N ASP A 620 -35.63 17.70 -54.69
CA ASP A 620 -36.47 18.70 -55.31
C ASP A 620 -35.76 20.06 -55.36
N TRP A 621 -35.08 20.47 -54.35
CA TRP A 621 -34.25 21.69 -54.35
C TRP A 621 -33.08 21.59 -55.34
N CYS A 622 -32.35 20.46 -55.35
CA CYS A 622 -31.27 20.25 -56.30
C CYS A 622 -31.75 20.28 -57.80
N GLU A 623 -32.94 19.78 -58.08
CA GLU A 623 -33.53 19.78 -59.43
C GLU A 623 -33.84 21.19 -59.92
N GLN A 624 -33.98 22.17 -59.03
CA GLN A 624 -34.14 23.57 -59.39
C GLN A 624 -32.84 24.30 -59.77
N LEU A 625 -31.71 23.67 -59.50
CA LEU A 625 -30.39 24.28 -59.75
C LEU A 625 -29.89 23.88 -61.14
N ASP A 626 -29.28 24.84 -61.86
CA ASP A 626 -28.60 24.57 -63.13
C ASP A 626 -27.48 23.56 -62.96
N GLN A 627 -27.25 22.68 -63.90
CA GLN A 627 -26.23 21.66 -63.88
C GLN A 627 -24.81 22.25 -63.68
N LYS A 628 -24.53 23.46 -64.14
CA LYS A 628 -23.31 24.21 -64.00
C LYS A 628 -22.96 24.48 -62.54
N VAL A 629 -23.98 24.57 -61.65
CA VAL A 629 -23.76 24.74 -60.18
C VAL A 629 -23.05 23.54 -59.57
N PHE A 630 -23.32 22.32 -60.04
CA PHE A 630 -22.72 21.09 -59.58
C PHE A 630 -21.32 20.84 -60.14
N GLU A 631 -20.91 21.58 -61.13
CA GLU A 631 -19.58 21.50 -61.77
C GLU A 631 -18.65 22.60 -61.25
N GLN A 632 -19.20 23.56 -60.49
CA GLN A 632 -18.46 24.70 -59.94
C GLN A 632 -17.73 24.30 -58.65
N LEU A 633 -16.51 24.83 -58.51
CA LEU A 633 -15.76 24.76 -57.27
C LEU A 633 -16.01 26.02 -56.43
N PHE A 634 -16.45 25.82 -55.18
CA PHE A 634 -16.72 26.89 -54.26
C PHE A 634 -15.63 26.90 -53.16
N GLY A 635 -15.20 28.07 -52.73
CA GLY A 635 -14.14 28.17 -51.70
C GLY A 635 -14.58 27.84 -50.27
N ASN A 636 -15.88 27.66 -50.02
CA ASN A 636 -16.47 27.39 -48.70
C ASN A 636 -16.94 25.92 -48.51
N GLY A 637 -16.69 25.03 -49.48
CA GLY A 637 -17.10 23.62 -49.37
C GLY A 637 -18.53 23.32 -49.88
N THR A 638 -19.22 24.26 -50.50
CA THR A 638 -20.55 24.08 -51.11
C THR A 638 -20.55 22.93 -52.11
N GLU A 639 -19.48 22.75 -52.92
CA GLU A 639 -19.33 21.66 -53.86
C GLU A 639 -19.41 20.27 -53.22
N LYS A 640 -18.83 20.12 -52.02
CA LYS A 640 -18.85 18.87 -51.26
C LYS A 640 -20.27 18.58 -50.77
N CYS A 641 -20.98 19.63 -50.32
CA CYS A 641 -22.37 19.53 -49.88
C CYS A 641 -23.26 19.11 -51.02
N LEU A 642 -23.15 19.74 -52.20
CA LEU A 642 -23.90 19.42 -53.42
C LEU A 642 -23.61 17.99 -53.92
N ALA A 643 -22.34 17.55 -53.87
CA ALA A 643 -21.96 16.19 -54.20
C ALA A 643 -22.59 15.15 -53.24
N LEU A 644 -22.65 15.45 -51.93
CA LEU A 644 -23.34 14.63 -50.96
C LEU A 644 -24.85 14.56 -51.24
N PHE A 645 -25.49 15.68 -51.56
CA PHE A 645 -26.92 15.78 -51.84
C PHE A 645 -27.38 14.93 -53.03
N LYS A 646 -26.54 14.72 -54.02
CA LYS A 646 -26.80 13.77 -55.12
C LYS A 646 -26.90 12.30 -54.66
N THR A 647 -26.32 11.97 -53.49
CA THR A 647 -26.22 10.59 -52.97
C THR A 647 -27.04 10.35 -51.72
N VAL A 648 -27.97 11.25 -51.35
CA VAL A 648 -28.86 11.09 -50.21
C VAL A 648 -29.82 9.93 -50.37
N THR A 649 -30.10 9.24 -49.28
CA THR A 649 -31.01 8.10 -49.21
C THR A 649 -32.29 8.48 -48.49
N ASN A 650 -33.35 7.70 -48.63
CA ASN A 650 -34.64 7.95 -47.96
C ASN A 650 -34.58 7.69 -46.44
N ASP A 651 -33.43 7.33 -45.88
CA ASP A 651 -33.20 7.27 -44.44
C ASP A 651 -32.73 8.66 -43.97
N ASP A 652 -33.65 9.38 -43.33
CA ASP A 652 -33.40 10.75 -42.86
C ASP A 652 -32.30 10.77 -41.76
N GLN A 653 -32.24 9.74 -40.91
CA GLN A 653 -31.23 9.67 -39.86
C GLN A 653 -29.82 9.42 -40.42
N ALA A 654 -29.68 8.50 -41.35
CA ALA A 654 -28.40 8.27 -42.01
C ALA A 654 -27.96 9.49 -42.85
N THR A 655 -28.93 10.16 -43.49
CA THR A 655 -28.67 11.36 -44.28
C THR A 655 -28.19 12.53 -43.38
N ILE A 656 -28.85 12.77 -42.23
CA ILE A 656 -28.43 13.85 -41.32
C ILE A 656 -27.05 13.62 -40.73
N VAL A 657 -26.68 12.39 -40.39
CA VAL A 657 -25.33 12.07 -39.88
C VAL A 657 -24.25 12.40 -40.92
N ARG A 658 -24.49 12.10 -42.21
CA ARG A 658 -23.53 12.40 -43.28
C ARG A 658 -23.41 13.91 -43.52
N ILE A 659 -24.54 14.63 -43.53
CA ILE A 659 -24.55 16.09 -43.69
C ILE A 659 -23.89 16.77 -42.51
N ALA A 660 -24.16 16.33 -41.28
CA ALA A 660 -23.59 16.85 -40.06
C ALA A 660 -22.06 16.74 -40.05
N LYS A 661 -21.54 15.57 -40.41
CA LYS A 661 -20.10 15.33 -40.49
C LYS A 661 -19.43 16.18 -41.57
N LEU A 662 -20.10 16.39 -42.70
CA LEU A 662 -19.57 17.22 -43.79
C LEU A 662 -19.51 18.69 -43.38
N ALA A 663 -20.57 19.23 -42.77
CA ALA A 663 -20.69 20.64 -42.47
C ALA A 663 -19.86 21.07 -41.24
N THR A 664 -19.68 20.18 -40.27
CA THR A 664 -18.99 20.51 -38.99
C THR A 664 -17.65 19.83 -38.83
N GLY A 665 -17.35 18.78 -39.60
CA GLY A 665 -16.19 17.89 -39.39
C GLY A 665 -16.35 16.93 -38.23
N LEU A 666 -17.40 17.04 -37.39
CA LEU A 666 -17.63 16.29 -36.16
C LEU A 666 -18.83 15.33 -36.33
N ARG A 667 -18.84 14.23 -35.55
CA ARG A 667 -20.03 13.39 -35.40
C ARG A 667 -21.04 14.11 -34.49
N ILE A 668 -22.32 13.85 -34.66
CA ILE A 668 -23.39 14.48 -33.87
C ILE A 668 -23.22 14.19 -32.37
N GLU A 669 -22.72 12.99 -32.07
CA GLU A 669 -22.43 12.54 -30.71
C GLU A 669 -21.37 13.42 -29.98
N ASP A 670 -20.45 14.02 -30.74
CA ASP A 670 -19.36 14.84 -30.27
C ASP A 670 -19.66 16.35 -30.21
N TRP A 671 -20.87 16.75 -30.58
CA TRP A 671 -21.30 18.14 -30.65
C TRP A 671 -21.46 18.80 -29.27
N ASP A 672 -21.66 20.12 -29.31
CA ASP A 672 -22.15 20.96 -28.22
C ASP A 672 -23.24 21.91 -28.73
N ASP A 673 -23.84 22.72 -27.84
CA ASP A 673 -24.91 23.66 -28.18
C ASP A 673 -24.49 24.73 -29.23
N HIS A 674 -23.18 25.04 -29.31
CA HIS A 674 -22.66 25.98 -30.31
C HIS A 674 -22.55 25.32 -31.68
N THR A 675 -22.20 24.03 -31.71
CA THR A 675 -22.02 23.28 -32.96
C THR A 675 -23.32 23.18 -33.78
N ILE A 676 -24.48 23.09 -33.12
CA ILE A 676 -25.78 23.11 -33.81
C ILE A 676 -25.97 24.44 -34.59
N LYS A 677 -25.64 25.55 -33.94
CA LYS A 677 -25.75 26.88 -34.57
C LYS A 677 -24.82 26.98 -35.76
N THR A 678 -23.57 26.60 -35.60
CA THR A 678 -22.57 26.58 -36.66
C THR A 678 -23.01 25.67 -37.83
N PHE A 679 -23.58 24.50 -37.54
CA PHE A 679 -24.13 23.57 -38.51
C PHE A 679 -25.25 24.22 -39.34
N MET A 680 -26.22 24.83 -38.68
CA MET A 680 -27.34 25.48 -39.34
C MET A 680 -26.93 26.69 -40.18
N GLU A 681 -25.95 27.48 -39.67
CA GLU A 681 -25.39 28.62 -40.41
C GLU A 681 -24.63 28.16 -41.66
N ALA A 682 -23.79 27.11 -41.54
CA ALA A 682 -23.05 26.56 -42.67
C ALA A 682 -23.98 26.06 -43.78
N LEU A 683 -25.06 25.34 -43.43
CA LEU A 683 -26.01 24.87 -44.47
C LEU A 683 -26.81 25.97 -45.13
N LYS A 684 -27.18 27.01 -44.38
CA LYS A 684 -27.78 28.23 -44.95
C LYS A 684 -26.82 28.94 -45.91
N GLU A 685 -25.55 29.02 -45.56
CA GLU A 685 -24.48 29.61 -46.37
C GLU A 685 -24.27 28.78 -47.66
N TYR A 686 -24.21 27.43 -47.56
CA TYR A 686 -24.08 26.56 -48.74
C TYR A 686 -25.25 26.72 -49.70
N LYS A 687 -26.48 26.77 -49.16
CA LYS A 687 -27.66 27.06 -49.95
C LYS A 687 -27.57 28.40 -50.65
N ALA A 688 -27.33 29.46 -49.91
CA ALA A 688 -27.25 30.82 -50.44
C ALA A 688 -26.13 30.96 -51.49
N THR A 689 -24.99 30.31 -51.29
CA THR A 689 -23.88 30.31 -52.26
C THR A 689 -24.26 29.60 -53.57
N ALA A 690 -24.94 28.47 -53.47
CA ALA A 690 -25.39 27.71 -54.64
C ALA A 690 -26.48 28.49 -55.45
N GLU A 691 -27.45 29.07 -54.74
CA GLU A 691 -28.54 29.86 -55.35
C GLU A 691 -28.04 31.18 -55.96
N ALA A 692 -27.09 31.87 -55.29
CA ALA A 692 -26.45 33.08 -55.81
C ALA A 692 -25.60 32.82 -57.06
N PHE A 693 -25.02 31.63 -57.20
CA PHE A 693 -24.33 31.26 -58.43
C PHE A 693 -25.31 30.90 -59.53
N ALA A 694 -26.40 30.19 -59.21
CA ALA A 694 -27.47 29.87 -60.18
C ALA A 694 -28.09 31.14 -60.77
N SER A 695 -28.43 32.15 -59.96
CA SER A 695 -29.01 33.42 -60.43
C SER A 695 -28.05 34.25 -61.32
N LYS A 696 -26.71 34.15 -61.05
CA LYS A 696 -25.72 34.78 -61.93
C LYS A 696 -25.60 34.12 -63.31
N THR A 697 -25.92 32.84 -63.44
CA THR A 697 -25.89 32.10 -64.69
C THR A 697 -27.12 32.40 -65.56
N ASP A 698 -28.29 32.75 -65.00
CA ASP A 698 -29.47 33.16 -65.74
C ASP A 698 -29.34 34.55 -66.38
N ASP A 699 -28.61 35.50 -65.72
CA ASP A 699 -28.33 36.84 -66.32
C ASP A 699 -27.24 36.79 -67.41
N ALA A 700 -26.51 35.68 -67.58
CA ALA A 700 -25.36 35.56 -68.49
C ALA A 700 -25.69 34.91 -69.85
N VAL A 701 -26.97 34.80 -70.26
CA VAL A 701 -27.40 34.22 -71.63
C VAL A 701 -27.25 35.21 -72.72
N GLU A 702 -26.80 36.46 -72.53
CA GLU A 702 -26.39 37.31 -73.66
C GLU A 702 -24.92 37.76 -73.43
N ASN A 703 -24.07 37.16 -74.24
CA ASN A 703 -22.72 37.56 -74.69
C ASN A 703 -21.51 36.76 -74.17
N THR A 704 -20.98 36.02 -75.16
CA THR A 704 -19.56 35.83 -75.50
C THR A 704 -18.68 34.87 -74.67
N ALA A 705 -18.13 33.92 -75.48
CA ALA A 705 -16.83 33.20 -75.31
C ALA A 705 -16.19 33.12 -73.92
N THR A 706 -16.33 31.97 -73.33
CA THR A 706 -15.72 31.58 -72.03
C THR A 706 -14.25 31.33 -72.17
N THR A 707 -13.43 32.27 -71.74
CA THR A 707 -12.14 31.95 -71.15
C THR A 707 -12.41 31.69 -69.68
N SER A 708 -12.30 30.43 -69.18
CA SER A 708 -12.37 30.09 -67.79
C SER A 708 -11.08 30.60 -67.11
N SER A 709 -11.17 31.58 -66.26
CA SER A 709 -10.06 32.16 -65.53
C SER A 709 -10.27 31.95 -64.02
N TYR A 710 -9.16 31.71 -63.29
CA TYR A 710 -9.15 31.79 -61.84
C TYR A 710 -8.82 33.21 -61.42
N GLU A 711 -9.47 33.69 -60.37
CA GLU A 711 -9.19 34.99 -59.75
C GLU A 711 -8.69 34.78 -58.32
N LEU A 712 -7.51 35.28 -58.00
CA LEU A 712 -6.95 35.24 -56.66
C LEU A 712 -6.95 36.68 -56.14
N SER A 713 -7.71 36.93 -55.04
CA SER A 713 -7.71 38.21 -54.32
C SER A 713 -7.15 38.05 -52.94
N TYR A 714 -6.17 38.81 -52.56
CA TYR A 714 -5.55 38.83 -51.22
C TYR A 714 -5.17 40.25 -50.82
N ILE A 715 -4.95 40.47 -49.53
CA ILE A 715 -4.45 41.76 -49.01
C ILE A 715 -2.93 41.60 -48.88
N ASP A 716 -2.18 42.53 -49.48
CA ASP A 716 -0.71 42.54 -49.36
C ASP A 716 -0.21 43.09 -48.01
N GLU A 717 1.09 43.00 -47.78
CA GLU A 717 1.71 43.45 -46.53
C GLU A 717 1.50 44.96 -46.23
N THR A 718 1.08 45.74 -47.23
CA THR A 718 0.80 47.18 -47.13
C THR A 718 -0.70 47.47 -46.88
N GLY A 719 -1.55 46.42 -46.80
CA GLY A 719 -2.99 46.53 -46.58
C GLY A 719 -3.84 46.81 -47.84
N ASN A 720 -3.23 46.75 -49.03
CA ASN A 720 -3.95 46.94 -50.28
C ASN A 720 -4.50 45.63 -50.83
N ALA A 721 -5.72 45.66 -51.37
CA ALA A 721 -6.32 44.52 -52.07
C ALA A 721 -5.66 44.31 -53.44
N VAL A 722 -4.99 43.18 -53.61
CA VAL A 722 -4.41 42.74 -54.88
C VAL A 722 -5.25 41.64 -55.45
N THR A 723 -5.71 41.82 -56.73
CA THR A 723 -6.45 40.81 -57.46
C THR A 723 -5.67 40.43 -58.73
N LYS A 724 -5.39 39.16 -58.88
CA LYS A 724 -4.71 38.60 -60.07
C LYS A 724 -5.58 37.53 -60.71
N ARG A 725 -5.64 37.54 -62.05
CA ARG A 725 -6.41 36.61 -62.86
C ARG A 725 -5.47 35.71 -63.65
N PHE A 726 -5.80 34.43 -63.67
CA PHE A 726 -5.04 33.41 -64.39
C PHE A 726 -5.99 32.63 -65.30
N GLU A 727 -5.53 32.33 -66.50
CA GLU A 727 -6.25 31.45 -67.41
C GLU A 727 -6.20 30.01 -66.94
N LYS A 728 -7.32 29.32 -67.00
CA LYS A 728 -7.39 27.91 -66.69
C LYS A 728 -6.80 27.10 -67.84
N VAL A 729 -5.66 26.45 -67.57
CA VAL A 729 -4.99 25.55 -68.52
C VAL A 729 -5.29 24.09 -68.18
N GLU A 730 -5.42 23.24 -69.21
CA GLU A 730 -5.46 21.79 -68.94
C GLU A 730 -4.10 21.30 -68.46
N PHE A 731 -4.10 20.63 -67.33
CA PHE A 731 -2.89 20.10 -66.70
C PHE A 731 -2.27 18.99 -67.56
N SER A 732 -1.02 19.19 -67.94
CA SER A 732 -0.20 18.12 -68.47
C SER A 732 -0.03 16.97 -67.47
N LYS A 733 0.34 15.79 -67.89
CA LYS A 733 0.62 14.64 -67.01
C LYS A 733 1.64 15.00 -65.90
N ARG A 734 2.62 15.84 -66.21
CA ARG A 734 3.63 16.30 -65.21
C ARG A 734 3.03 17.29 -64.20
N ALA A 735 2.17 18.18 -64.64
CA ALA A 735 1.49 19.12 -63.76
C ALA A 735 0.49 18.40 -62.81
N LYS A 736 -0.22 17.37 -63.26
CA LYS A 736 -1.06 16.50 -62.41
C LYS A 736 -0.22 15.73 -61.39
N LEU A 737 0.97 15.24 -61.78
CA LEU A 737 1.86 14.57 -60.87
C LEU A 737 2.39 15.53 -59.80
N LEU A 738 2.78 16.73 -60.15
CA LEU A 738 3.23 17.75 -59.21
C LEU A 738 2.10 18.15 -58.23
N MET A 739 0.89 18.32 -58.69
CA MET A 739 -0.27 18.60 -57.84
C MET A 739 -0.50 17.49 -56.83
N ASN A 740 -0.47 16.22 -57.29
CA ASN A 740 -0.62 15.06 -56.41
C ASN A 740 0.51 14.94 -55.38
N MET A 741 1.76 15.27 -55.77
CA MET A 741 2.90 15.29 -54.85
C MET A 741 2.73 16.35 -53.77
N ILE A 742 2.41 17.57 -54.11
CA ILE A 742 2.17 18.66 -53.18
C ILE A 742 1.03 18.32 -52.22
N THR A 743 -0.07 17.75 -52.73
CA THR A 743 -1.22 17.32 -51.91
C THR A 743 -0.78 16.21 -50.92
N ALA A 744 -0.07 15.20 -51.41
CA ALA A 744 0.42 14.10 -50.55
C ALA A 744 1.40 14.58 -49.52
N ASP A 745 2.31 15.52 -49.83
CA ASP A 745 3.26 16.08 -48.87
C ASP A 745 2.55 16.88 -47.79
N VAL A 746 1.56 17.69 -48.13
CA VAL A 746 0.75 18.45 -47.17
C VAL A 746 -0.07 17.52 -46.26
N GLU A 747 -0.62 16.44 -46.82
CA GLU A 747 -1.38 15.43 -46.07
C GLU A 747 -0.45 14.58 -45.17
N SER A 748 0.76 14.24 -45.62
CA SER A 748 1.73 13.46 -44.87
C SER A 748 2.22 14.14 -43.59
N MET A 749 2.17 15.46 -43.51
CA MET A 749 2.52 16.25 -42.33
C MET A 749 1.51 16.03 -41.18
N GLY A 750 0.37 15.44 -41.39
CA GLY A 750 -0.62 15.07 -40.39
C GLY A 750 -0.97 16.23 -39.44
N THR A 751 -0.90 15.97 -38.13
CA THR A 751 -1.17 16.98 -37.07
C THR A 751 0.09 17.71 -36.59
N SER A 752 1.25 17.42 -37.18
CA SER A 752 2.54 18.11 -36.82
C SER A 752 2.56 19.58 -37.23
N ILE A 753 1.70 19.95 -38.19
CA ILE A 753 1.49 21.33 -38.63
C ILE A 753 -0.01 21.61 -38.58
N SER A 754 -0.44 22.72 -37.97
CA SER A 754 -1.84 23.09 -37.90
C SER A 754 -2.44 23.36 -39.30
N ASP A 755 -3.75 23.18 -39.47
CA ASP A 755 -4.40 23.48 -40.74
C ASP A 755 -4.30 24.96 -41.12
N GLN A 756 -4.16 25.83 -40.14
CA GLN A 756 -3.95 27.26 -40.36
C GLN A 756 -2.55 27.54 -40.95
N GLU A 757 -1.51 26.90 -40.45
CA GLU A 757 -0.15 26.97 -41.02
C GLU A 757 -0.09 26.37 -42.43
N LYS A 758 -0.74 25.24 -42.66
CA LYS A 758 -0.83 24.65 -44.00
C LYS A 758 -1.46 25.62 -45.03
N ARG A 759 -2.56 26.29 -44.65
CA ARG A 759 -3.19 27.30 -45.48
C ARG A 759 -2.30 28.49 -45.72
N GLN A 760 -1.60 28.98 -44.71
CA GLN A 760 -0.67 30.10 -44.83
C GLN A 760 0.49 29.75 -45.78
N ILE A 761 1.11 28.57 -45.63
CA ILE A 761 2.19 28.07 -46.49
C ILE A 761 1.71 28.04 -47.95
N MET A 762 0.51 27.52 -48.24
CA MET A 762 -0.04 27.48 -49.59
C MET A 762 -0.27 28.86 -50.16
N MET A 763 -0.77 29.83 -49.37
CA MET A 763 -0.93 31.22 -49.76
C MET A 763 0.38 31.91 -50.09
N GLU A 764 1.41 31.70 -49.26
CA GLU A 764 2.75 32.28 -49.50
C GLU A 764 3.39 31.70 -50.78
N ILE A 765 3.19 30.39 -51.05
CA ILE A 765 3.67 29.76 -52.28
C ILE A 765 2.93 30.39 -53.47
N LEU A 766 1.61 30.56 -53.40
CA LEU A 766 0.82 31.19 -54.47
C LEU A 766 1.26 32.62 -54.72
N GLN A 767 1.51 33.42 -53.65
CA GLN A 767 2.00 34.80 -53.75
C GLN A 767 3.38 34.90 -54.42
N LYS A 768 4.26 33.93 -54.18
CA LYS A 768 5.60 33.85 -54.82
C LYS A 768 5.55 33.48 -56.28
N LEU A 769 4.54 32.73 -56.68
CA LEU A 769 4.38 32.25 -58.07
C LEU A 769 3.55 33.26 -58.93
N CYS A 770 2.85 34.15 -58.30
CA CYS A 770 2.06 35.22 -58.90
C CYS A 770 2.78 36.56 -58.89
#